data_24d3f987baf3d4c2f49b5e2e26365e6a
#
_entry.id   24d3f987baf3d4c2f49b5e2e26365e6a
#
_cell.length_a   1.000
_cell.length_b   1.000
_cell.length_c   1.000
_cell.angle_alpha   90.00
_cell.angle_beta   90.00
_cell.angle_gamma   90.00
#
_symmetry.space_group_name_H-M   'P 1'
#
loop_
_entity.id
_entity.type
_entity.pdbx_description
1 polymer ?
#
loop_
_entity_poly.entity_id
_entity_poly.type
_entity_poly.pdbx_seq_one_letter_code
_entity_poly.pdbx_strand_id
1 'polypeptide(L)'
;MRTPNLYCIKTGLPLILLCFAVFCGSCRQGSTGGSRTELLFEREKTTTLWLDTGEAEVVYTAVDLFRRDVQLVFNADLKIVEDKKDADIVLAFSGLKRPASSGPKKFSPSWLKRSAVAGPKKLAFFKCHRSSFSKPNSRGGEAFRIRLCKSGRKPQLIVSGSEPRGLAYGILELSRMIGVSPWHYFADSRPKELESFEFPLKRIEQQASVKYRGIFINDEDWGLMPWASQTLAPQQGKGVIGPEAYEKIFELLLRLRANTIWPAMHECTRPFYQVEGNAQMARKYGILLGSSHCEPLARNSASEWDMDGSGDYNFMTNPSNVIQYWAGRLQELSPGENIFTLGMRGKHDGLMQGVKTLEEHKAALSRIIPVQQDLLKQYIDADIEAIPQVFIPYKEVMEVYDAGLEVPDHVTLVWCDDNYGYIRRLSNAREQERSGASGIYYHVSYWGRPHDYLWLASTSPGLIYSEMLRAYKHGADRLWILNVGDIKPAEYLTEYFLDLAWDIDAVGNDFGHLQRFMHREFGAEQATALSEVYERYYRLATIRKPEFMGWSRVEESGYGRGGKTPVRDTEYHPEFNKELQHRLEAYREQEQRVAEIRLRIPEQQLSCFFQLVEYPIRAASLMNHKWQYARLARYYSDSRPELARLCAALSLQAYQGIEQLTATYNSLEQGKWERIMDFRPRELPVFDKPVFNNPELDGPEQKSSEFGKFLFEGPEFEKLFDYTLENNRLLYDSLISQTVQSADSVSPVDNSRPFVTACNAARARSVRGKVGSIRGLGHSFEAVQMAQGSSVNYRFDLPESGEYRIVIAAVPNHDVDGQGMKIRVAVDGRDLGEFDYKTRGRSEAWKQQVLRGQVLIEIPAREMEKGRVNISITALSPYIQLDQLMILQGEMNFYEFPVSNSK
;
A
#
# COMPACT_ATOMS: atom_id res chain seq x y z
N MET A 1 -22.93 28.23 -55.64
CA MET A 1 -24.22 27.51 -55.58
C MET A 1 -24.03 26.20 -54.84
N ARG A 2 -24.82 26.01 -53.79
CA ARG A 2 -25.07 24.83 -52.98
C ARG A 2 -23.93 24.37 -52.02
N THR A 3 -24.15 24.76 -50.77
CA THR A 3 -23.60 24.21 -49.52
C THR A 3 -24.11 22.77 -49.29
N PRO A 4 -23.31 21.92 -48.61
CA PRO A 4 -23.86 20.78 -47.92
C PRO A 4 -23.84 20.96 -46.36
N ASN A 5 -24.90 20.43 -45.77
CA ASN A 5 -25.30 20.46 -44.39
C ASN A 5 -24.31 19.88 -43.40
N LEU A 6 -24.10 20.62 -42.29
CA LEU A 6 -23.60 20.08 -41.04
C LEU A 6 -24.68 19.26 -40.33
N TYR A 7 -24.38 18.00 -40.06
CA TYR A 7 -25.11 17.19 -39.07
C TYR A 7 -24.48 17.38 -37.71
N CYS A 8 -25.23 18.01 -36.84
CA CYS A 8 -24.89 18.20 -35.44
C CYS A 8 -25.23 16.91 -34.66
N ILE A 9 -24.21 16.15 -34.21
CA ILE A 9 -24.39 15.06 -33.27
C ILE A 9 -24.29 15.63 -31.86
N LYS A 10 -25.39 15.67 -31.15
CA LYS A 10 -25.49 15.95 -29.72
C LYS A 10 -24.93 14.76 -28.96
N THR A 11 -23.71 14.86 -28.45
CA THR A 11 -23.24 14.02 -27.35
C THR A 11 -23.47 14.77 -26.05
N GLY A 12 -24.47 14.31 -25.29
CA GLY A 12 -24.70 14.78 -23.91
C GLY A 12 -23.64 14.21 -22.98
N LEU A 13 -22.69 15.03 -22.53
CA LEU A 13 -21.96 14.81 -21.32
C LEU A 13 -22.77 15.37 -20.14
N PRO A 14 -23.00 14.65 -19.07
CA PRO A 14 -23.40 15.28 -17.83
C PRO A 14 -22.16 15.90 -17.20
N LEU A 15 -22.09 17.20 -17.26
CA LEU A 15 -21.16 18.03 -16.49
C LEU A 15 -21.55 17.90 -15.00
N ILE A 16 -20.89 17.01 -14.27
CA ILE A 16 -20.85 17.08 -12.81
C ILE A 16 -19.66 17.94 -12.43
N LEU A 17 -19.84 19.24 -12.55
CA LEU A 17 -19.01 20.23 -11.88
C LEU A 17 -19.45 20.26 -10.42
N LEU A 18 -18.80 19.51 -9.56
CA LEU A 18 -18.93 19.70 -8.11
C LEU A 18 -17.88 20.72 -7.68
N CYS A 19 -18.38 21.90 -7.39
CA CYS A 19 -17.66 23.03 -6.84
C CYS A 19 -16.92 22.63 -5.56
N PHE A 20 -15.57 22.56 -5.58
CA PHE A 20 -14.77 22.88 -4.42
C PHE A 20 -14.43 24.36 -4.52
N ALA A 21 -15.16 25.17 -3.76
CA ALA A 21 -14.84 26.57 -3.61
C ALA A 21 -13.52 26.73 -2.85
N VAL A 22 -12.56 27.24 -3.55
CA VAL A 22 -11.31 27.77 -3.01
C VAL A 22 -11.68 28.97 -2.15
N PHE A 23 -11.39 28.94 -0.86
CA PHE A 23 -11.39 30.12 0.00
C PHE A 23 -9.98 30.73 0.01
N CYS A 24 -9.75 31.71 -0.83
CA CYS A 24 -8.75 32.74 -0.62
C CYS A 24 -9.46 34.04 -0.24
N GLY A 25 -8.92 34.69 0.77
CA GLY A 25 -9.48 35.82 1.48
C GLY A 25 -9.82 37.08 0.69
N SER A 26 -10.72 37.79 1.30
CA SER A 26 -11.06 39.20 1.21
C SER A 26 -11.27 39.85 -0.16
N CYS A 27 -12.56 39.89 -0.56
CA CYS A 27 -13.14 41.07 -1.17
C CYS A 27 -14.63 41.15 -0.75
N ARG A 28 -14.94 42.16 0.06
CA ARG A 28 -16.34 42.57 0.28
C ARG A 28 -16.85 43.20 -1.01
N GLN A 29 -17.86 42.60 -1.65
CA GLN A 29 -18.94 43.31 -2.34
C GLN A 29 -20.13 42.38 -2.63
N GLY A 30 -21.29 42.74 -2.09
CA GLY A 30 -22.65 42.69 -2.64
C GLY A 30 -23.28 41.36 -3.03
N SER A 31 -24.00 40.75 -2.10
CA SER A 31 -25.24 39.97 -2.21
C SER A 31 -25.70 39.34 -3.52
N THR A 32 -25.78 37.99 -3.60
CA THR A 32 -27.05 37.23 -3.79
C THR A 32 -26.75 35.75 -3.72
N GLY A 33 -27.46 35.02 -2.82
CA GLY A 33 -27.52 33.51 -2.85
C GLY A 33 -26.35 32.76 -2.25
N GLY A 34 -25.68 33.25 -1.19
CA GLY A 34 -24.55 32.55 -0.55
C GLY A 34 -25.00 31.29 0.20
N SER A 35 -24.27 30.19 0.00
CA SER A 35 -24.28 29.01 0.88
C SER A 35 -24.08 29.49 2.33
N ARG A 36 -25.10 29.30 3.19
CA ARG A 36 -25.02 29.70 4.60
C ARG A 36 -24.08 28.73 5.31
N THR A 37 -22.90 29.21 5.74
CA THR A 37 -21.98 28.53 6.66
C THR A 37 -22.20 29.05 8.06
N GLU A 38 -21.77 28.28 9.07
CA GLU A 38 -21.82 28.73 10.48
C GLU A 38 -20.39 28.66 11.04
N LEU A 39 -19.98 29.74 11.67
CA LEU A 39 -18.68 29.83 12.32
C LEU A 39 -18.60 28.81 13.46
N LEU A 40 -17.58 27.97 13.45
CA LEU A 40 -17.37 26.94 14.46
C LEU A 40 -16.14 27.21 15.32
N PHE A 41 -15.03 27.58 14.70
CA PHE A 41 -13.77 27.88 15.38
C PHE A 41 -13.25 29.25 14.95
N GLU A 42 -12.67 29.96 15.89
CA GLU A 42 -11.92 31.20 15.68
C GLU A 42 -10.63 31.14 16.50
N ARG A 43 -9.58 31.80 15.98
CA ARG A 43 -8.30 31.91 16.65
C ARG A 43 -8.46 32.50 18.04
N GLU A 44 -7.79 31.89 19.02
CA GLU A 44 -7.78 32.32 20.44
C GLU A 44 -9.16 32.35 21.14
N LYS A 45 -10.22 31.83 20.51
CA LYS A 45 -11.53 31.70 21.10
C LYS A 45 -11.84 30.27 21.54
N THR A 46 -12.26 30.12 22.82
CA THR A 46 -12.67 28.83 23.37
C THR A 46 -13.93 28.32 22.68
N THR A 47 -13.88 27.10 22.18
CA THR A 47 -15.04 26.33 21.70
C THR A 47 -15.51 25.40 22.80
N THR A 48 -16.82 25.23 22.95
CA THR A 48 -17.40 24.38 23.99
C THR A 48 -17.89 23.04 23.44
N LEU A 49 -17.61 21.95 24.17
CA LEU A 49 -17.98 20.59 23.81
C LEU A 49 -18.73 19.92 24.96
N TRP A 50 -19.80 19.22 24.65
CA TRP A 50 -20.51 18.36 25.58
C TRP A 50 -20.41 16.91 25.16
N LEU A 51 -20.08 16.03 26.13
CA LEU A 51 -20.17 14.59 26.02
C LEU A 51 -20.81 13.99 27.27
N ASP A 52 -21.46 12.84 27.14
CA ASP A 52 -22.03 12.11 28.24
C ASP A 52 -20.95 11.55 29.19
N THR A 53 -21.19 11.50 30.45
CA THR A 53 -20.29 10.88 31.42
C THR A 53 -20.42 9.37 31.38
N GLY A 54 -19.26 8.66 31.30
CA GLY A 54 -19.21 7.18 31.21
C GLY A 54 -19.17 6.65 29.81
N GLU A 55 -18.68 7.44 28.85
CA GLU A 55 -18.32 7.00 27.51
C GLU A 55 -17.13 6.00 27.55
N ALA A 56 -16.94 5.28 26.45
CA ALA A 56 -15.78 4.40 26.30
C ALA A 56 -14.48 5.21 26.21
N GLU A 57 -13.36 4.61 26.64
CA GLU A 57 -12.05 5.26 26.70
C GLU A 57 -11.61 5.86 25.35
N VAL A 58 -11.87 5.17 24.24
CA VAL A 58 -11.56 5.65 22.88
C VAL A 58 -12.25 6.97 22.53
N VAL A 59 -13.43 7.26 23.09
CA VAL A 59 -14.12 8.54 22.87
C VAL A 59 -13.40 9.68 23.57
N TYR A 60 -12.97 9.46 24.83
CA TYR A 60 -12.16 10.44 25.57
C TYR A 60 -10.82 10.67 24.88
N THR A 61 -10.17 9.60 24.40
CA THR A 61 -8.93 9.66 23.62
C THR A 61 -9.13 10.52 22.37
N ALA A 62 -10.20 10.30 21.60
CA ALA A 62 -10.49 11.11 20.41
C ALA A 62 -10.77 12.59 20.74
N VAL A 63 -11.42 12.88 21.87
CA VAL A 63 -11.63 14.26 22.34
C VAL A 63 -10.31 14.93 22.72
N ASP A 64 -9.41 14.22 23.39
CA ASP A 64 -8.10 14.75 23.77
C ASP A 64 -7.20 14.99 22.54
N LEU A 65 -7.25 14.10 21.53
CA LEU A 65 -6.61 14.31 20.25
C LEU A 65 -7.15 15.56 19.56
N PHE A 66 -8.48 15.68 19.46
CA PHE A 66 -9.13 16.80 18.81
C PHE A 66 -8.85 18.14 19.54
N ARG A 67 -8.77 18.13 20.88
CA ARG A 67 -8.36 19.31 21.66
C ARG A 67 -6.94 19.76 21.26
N ARG A 68 -5.99 18.83 21.14
CA ARG A 68 -4.62 19.14 20.69
C ARG A 68 -4.63 19.75 19.29
N ASP A 69 -5.49 19.21 18.41
CA ASP A 69 -5.62 19.67 17.03
C ASP A 69 -6.19 21.09 16.94
N VAL A 70 -7.21 21.40 17.76
CA VAL A 70 -7.77 22.77 17.86
C VAL A 70 -6.74 23.77 18.39
N GLN A 71 -5.97 23.36 19.40
CA GLN A 71 -4.88 24.18 19.93
C GLN A 71 -3.80 24.43 18.84
N LEU A 72 -3.46 23.41 18.08
CA LEU A 72 -2.43 23.49 17.03
C LEU A 72 -2.86 24.40 15.85
N VAL A 73 -4.13 24.34 15.44
CA VAL A 73 -4.63 25.08 14.26
C VAL A 73 -5.09 26.50 14.60
N PHE A 74 -5.71 26.72 15.77
CA PHE A 74 -6.36 27.99 16.12
C PHE A 74 -5.73 28.70 17.33
N ASN A 75 -4.72 28.09 17.98
CA ASN A 75 -4.24 28.55 19.28
C ASN A 75 -5.40 28.75 20.29
N ALA A 76 -6.39 27.88 20.25
CA ALA A 76 -7.63 27.96 20.99
C ALA A 76 -7.86 26.73 21.87
N ASP A 77 -8.62 26.89 22.96
CA ASP A 77 -8.98 25.78 23.86
C ASP A 77 -10.33 25.15 23.48
N LEU A 78 -10.45 23.84 23.71
CA LEU A 78 -11.72 23.10 23.65
C LEU A 78 -12.18 22.74 25.06
N LYS A 79 -13.20 23.48 25.59
CA LYS A 79 -13.68 23.34 26.94
C LYS A 79 -14.87 22.38 27.01
N ILE A 80 -14.81 21.39 27.88
CA ILE A 80 -15.96 20.52 28.18
C ILE A 80 -16.91 21.21 29.10
N VAL A 81 -18.21 21.22 28.76
CA VAL A 81 -19.31 21.86 29.54
C VAL A 81 -20.26 20.80 30.07
N GLU A 82 -20.88 21.11 31.23
CA GLU A 82 -21.82 20.22 31.94
C GLU A 82 -23.22 20.21 31.30
N ASP A 83 -23.72 21.38 30.84
CA ASP A 83 -25.03 21.48 30.20
C ASP A 83 -24.88 21.43 28.68
N LYS A 84 -25.56 20.46 28.06
CA LYS A 84 -25.65 20.29 26.63
C LYS A 84 -26.10 21.54 25.86
N LYS A 85 -26.89 22.43 26.48
CA LYS A 85 -27.39 23.66 25.88
C LYS A 85 -26.29 24.70 25.68
N ASP A 86 -25.24 24.64 26.47
CA ASP A 86 -24.12 25.58 26.44
C ASP A 86 -22.99 25.15 25.46
N ALA A 87 -23.09 23.92 24.91
CA ALA A 87 -22.10 23.39 23.98
C ALA A 87 -22.28 23.92 22.58
N ASP A 88 -21.16 24.19 21.90
CA ASP A 88 -21.06 24.39 20.46
C ASP A 88 -21.08 23.04 19.73
N ILE A 89 -20.40 22.03 20.32
CA ILE A 89 -20.31 20.66 19.78
C ILE A 89 -20.97 19.71 20.78
N VAL A 90 -21.84 18.85 20.27
CA VAL A 90 -22.52 17.82 21.06
C VAL A 90 -22.17 16.45 20.52
N LEU A 91 -21.59 15.60 21.39
CA LEU A 91 -21.29 14.21 21.10
C LEU A 91 -22.45 13.33 21.59
N ALA A 92 -22.96 12.41 20.74
CA ALA A 92 -24.09 11.58 21.07
C ALA A 92 -24.08 10.23 20.34
N PHE A 93 -24.72 9.21 20.95
CA PHE A 93 -25.03 7.98 20.21
C PHE A 93 -26.37 8.09 19.49
N SER A 94 -26.46 7.51 18.31
CA SER A 94 -27.70 7.45 17.54
C SER A 94 -28.54 6.23 17.94
N GLY A 95 -29.46 6.42 18.87
CA GLY A 95 -30.71 5.66 18.92
C GLY A 95 -30.73 4.17 19.29
N LEU A 96 -29.63 3.51 19.62
CA LEU A 96 -29.61 2.16 20.18
C LEU A 96 -29.51 2.22 21.71
N LYS A 97 -30.30 1.38 22.41
CA LYS A 97 -30.12 1.15 23.84
C LYS A 97 -28.66 0.74 24.08
N ARG A 98 -27.98 1.38 25.03
CA ARG A 98 -26.65 0.94 25.49
C ARG A 98 -26.69 -0.56 25.69
N PRO A 99 -25.75 -1.34 25.14
CA PRO A 99 -25.54 -2.69 25.63
C PRO A 99 -25.25 -2.58 27.13
N ALA A 100 -25.89 -3.44 27.91
CA ALA A 100 -25.64 -3.49 29.35
C ALA A 100 -24.16 -3.77 29.55
N SER A 101 -23.40 -2.74 29.97
CA SER A 101 -21.99 -2.88 30.24
C SER A 101 -21.81 -3.82 31.41
N SER A 102 -21.31 -5.03 31.17
CA SER A 102 -20.53 -5.78 32.16
C SER A 102 -19.27 -4.94 32.40
N GLY A 103 -19.30 -4.03 33.36
CA GLY A 103 -18.34 -2.96 33.48
C GLY A 103 -16.99 -3.37 34.05
N PRO A 104 -15.91 -2.77 33.59
CA PRO A 104 -14.79 -2.42 34.45
C PRO A 104 -14.96 -1.04 35.05
N LYS A 105 -14.28 -0.83 36.14
CA LYS A 105 -14.30 0.33 37.04
C LYS A 105 -14.24 1.65 36.27
N LYS A 106 -15.09 2.62 36.68
CA LYS A 106 -15.14 3.99 36.20
C LYS A 106 -13.73 4.61 36.12
N PHE A 107 -13.22 4.78 34.97
CA PHE A 107 -12.02 5.59 34.68
C PHE A 107 -12.52 7.02 34.42
N SER A 108 -12.09 7.97 35.22
CA SER A 108 -12.23 9.39 34.90
C SER A 108 -10.83 9.97 34.75
N PRO A 109 -10.50 10.64 33.64
CA PRO A 109 -9.24 11.37 33.50
C PRO A 109 -9.04 12.36 34.63
N SER A 110 -7.79 12.58 35.04
CA SER A 110 -7.43 13.38 36.23
C SER A 110 -7.97 14.83 36.24
N TRP A 111 -8.35 15.35 35.08
CA TRP A 111 -8.93 16.70 34.92
C TRP A 111 -10.46 16.75 35.12
N LEU A 112 -11.18 15.61 35.17
CA LEU A 112 -12.62 15.52 35.43
C LEU A 112 -12.98 15.53 36.94
N LYS A 113 -11.99 15.65 37.82
CA LYS A 113 -12.21 15.61 39.28
C LYS A 113 -12.72 16.92 39.87
N ARG A 114 -13.67 17.60 39.26
CA ARG A 114 -14.50 18.61 39.98
C ARG A 114 -15.93 18.67 39.43
N SER A 115 -16.88 18.27 40.26
CA SER A 115 -18.32 18.46 40.14
C SER A 115 -19.13 17.19 39.92
N ALA A 116 -19.42 16.48 40.97
CA ALA A 116 -20.52 15.53 41.06
C ALA A 116 -21.58 16.07 41.98
N VAL A 117 -22.62 16.66 41.43
CA VAL A 117 -23.96 16.76 42.07
C VAL A 117 -24.98 17.09 40.99
N ALA A 118 -25.93 16.22 40.71
CA ALA A 118 -27.36 16.45 40.55
C ALA A 118 -28.03 15.30 39.74
N GLY A 119 -29.11 14.81 40.28
CA GLY A 119 -29.92 13.69 39.80
C GLY A 119 -30.78 13.99 38.56
N PRO A 120 -31.47 12.97 37.99
CA PRO A 120 -32.06 13.04 36.66
C PRO A 120 -33.34 13.83 36.58
N LYS A 121 -33.36 14.98 35.91
CA LYS A 121 -34.61 15.66 35.49
C LYS A 121 -34.95 15.22 34.04
N LYS A 122 -36.23 14.79 33.89
CA LYS A 122 -36.84 14.32 32.65
C LYS A 122 -36.74 15.37 31.51
N LEU A 123 -36.28 14.98 30.36
CA LEU A 123 -36.06 15.81 29.19
C LEU A 123 -37.24 15.79 28.20
N ALA A 124 -37.82 16.98 27.95
CA ALA A 124 -38.74 17.21 26.82
C ALA A 124 -38.06 18.11 25.78
N PHE A 125 -37.03 17.58 25.07
CA PHE A 125 -36.33 18.32 23.98
C PHE A 125 -35.76 17.40 22.92
N PHE A 126 -36.60 16.51 22.34
CA PHE A 126 -36.07 15.47 21.41
C PHE A 126 -36.80 15.40 20.06
N LYS A 127 -37.03 16.53 19.35
CA LYS A 127 -37.46 16.42 17.95
C LYS A 127 -36.29 16.44 16.93
N CYS A 128 -35.11 16.96 17.30
CA CYS A 128 -33.95 17.01 16.42
C CYS A 128 -33.05 15.75 16.51
N HIS A 129 -33.22 14.88 17.49
CA HIS A 129 -32.28 13.81 17.82
C HIS A 129 -32.72 12.40 17.33
N ARG A 130 -33.91 12.24 16.75
CA ARG A 130 -34.40 10.94 16.26
C ARG A 130 -34.33 10.87 14.75
N SER A 131 -33.17 10.57 14.22
CA SER A 131 -33.06 9.88 12.95
C SER A 131 -32.06 8.74 13.13
N SER A 132 -32.55 7.50 13.08
CA SER A 132 -31.69 6.30 12.91
C SER A 132 -30.79 6.53 11.69
N PHE A 133 -29.57 5.99 11.72
CA PHE A 133 -28.82 5.78 10.47
C PHE A 133 -29.77 5.08 9.46
N SER A 134 -29.73 5.46 8.18
CA SER A 134 -30.24 4.61 7.11
C SER A 134 -29.76 3.20 7.43
N LYS A 135 -30.67 2.21 7.38
CA LYS A 135 -30.38 0.83 7.84
C LYS A 135 -28.94 0.50 7.53
N PRO A 136 -28.10 0.13 8.54
CA PRO A 136 -26.71 -0.21 8.27
C PRO A 136 -26.72 -1.27 7.17
N ASN A 137 -25.90 -1.11 6.15
CA ASN A 137 -25.51 -2.24 5.32
C ASN A 137 -25.16 -3.33 6.32
N SER A 138 -25.83 -4.48 6.23
CA SER A 138 -25.79 -5.56 7.22
C SER A 138 -24.37 -6.11 7.49
N ARG A 139 -23.34 -5.56 6.87
CA ARG A 139 -21.97 -6.03 6.81
C ARG A 139 -20.93 -5.10 7.46
N GLY A 140 -21.08 -3.75 7.39
CA GLY A 140 -20.18 -2.79 8.03
C GLY A 140 -20.74 -2.28 9.37
N GLY A 141 -19.94 -2.30 10.47
CA GLY A 141 -20.41 -2.00 11.81
C GLY A 141 -20.33 -0.53 12.18
N GLU A 142 -19.20 0.14 11.94
CA GLU A 142 -18.89 1.46 12.45
C GLU A 142 -19.35 2.56 11.49
N ALA A 143 -20.11 3.52 12.04
CA ALA A 143 -20.62 4.65 11.28
C ALA A 143 -20.63 5.92 12.13
N PHE A 144 -20.52 7.09 11.48
CA PHE A 144 -20.72 8.37 12.13
C PHE A 144 -21.54 9.33 11.26
N ARG A 145 -22.07 10.35 11.93
CA ARG A 145 -22.80 11.45 11.29
C ARG A 145 -22.45 12.77 11.95
N ILE A 146 -22.19 13.78 11.14
CA ILE A 146 -21.96 15.15 11.55
C ILE A 146 -23.06 16.03 10.92
N ARG A 147 -23.71 16.87 11.70
CA ARG A 147 -24.75 17.78 11.23
C ARG A 147 -24.86 19.03 12.09
N LEU A 148 -25.20 20.14 11.47
CA LEU A 148 -25.59 21.35 12.20
C LEU A 148 -27.07 21.32 12.58
N CYS A 149 -27.40 21.60 13.84
CA CYS A 149 -28.76 21.71 14.37
C CYS A 149 -29.03 23.14 14.82
N LYS A 150 -30.08 23.74 14.25
CA LYS A 150 -30.48 25.12 14.53
C LYS A 150 -31.65 25.22 15.54
N SER A 151 -31.89 24.21 16.39
CA SER A 151 -32.95 24.18 17.35
C SER A 151 -32.40 24.65 18.71
N GLY A 152 -32.70 25.88 19.10
CA GLY A 152 -32.28 26.45 20.38
C GLY A 152 -31.78 27.89 20.28
N ARG A 153 -31.11 28.39 21.32
CA ARG A 153 -30.60 29.78 21.40
C ARG A 153 -29.39 29.99 20.48
N LYS A 154 -28.60 28.93 20.26
CA LYS A 154 -27.46 28.96 19.34
C LYS A 154 -27.41 27.68 18.47
N PRO A 155 -26.87 27.73 17.28
CA PRO A 155 -26.63 26.53 16.49
C PRO A 155 -25.63 25.58 17.19
N GLN A 156 -25.84 24.27 17.06
CA GLN A 156 -24.97 23.24 17.64
C GLN A 156 -24.54 22.24 16.58
N LEU A 157 -23.26 21.92 16.53
CA LEU A 157 -22.74 20.83 15.73
C LEU A 157 -22.92 19.52 16.48
N ILE A 158 -23.67 18.59 15.89
CA ILE A 158 -23.93 17.28 16.48
C ILE A 158 -23.11 16.23 15.76
N VAL A 159 -22.19 15.60 16.49
CA VAL A 159 -21.44 14.43 16.06
C VAL A 159 -22.06 13.20 16.72
N SER A 160 -22.45 12.22 15.92
CA SER A 160 -23.07 10.99 16.42
C SER A 160 -22.43 9.75 15.80
N GLY A 161 -22.20 8.73 16.64
CA GLY A 161 -21.66 7.43 16.23
C GLY A 161 -22.66 6.30 16.42
N SER A 162 -22.52 5.23 15.64
CA SER A 162 -23.27 3.97 15.82
C SER A 162 -22.80 3.23 17.08
N GLU A 163 -21.53 3.33 17.39
CA GLU A 163 -20.81 2.73 18.51
C GLU A 163 -19.60 3.62 18.90
N PRO A 164 -18.86 3.32 19.99
CA PRO A 164 -17.79 4.20 20.50
C PRO A 164 -16.73 4.57 19.45
N ARG A 165 -16.22 3.62 18.68
CA ARG A 165 -15.25 3.90 17.60
C ARG A 165 -15.86 4.75 16.49
N GLY A 166 -17.11 4.49 16.10
CA GLY A 166 -17.82 5.34 15.14
C GLY A 166 -17.92 6.79 15.61
N LEU A 167 -18.17 7.03 16.90
CA LEU A 167 -18.16 8.38 17.46
C LEU A 167 -16.75 8.99 17.44
N ALA A 168 -15.72 8.22 17.82
CA ALA A 168 -14.32 8.67 17.77
C ALA A 168 -13.91 9.08 16.34
N TYR A 169 -14.29 8.31 15.32
CA TYR A 169 -14.03 8.67 13.91
C TYR A 169 -14.74 9.95 13.50
N GLY A 170 -15.98 10.17 13.97
CA GLY A 170 -16.71 11.42 13.73
C GLY A 170 -16.03 12.64 14.37
N ILE A 171 -15.43 12.48 15.56
CA ILE A 171 -14.64 13.53 16.23
C ILE A 171 -13.38 13.83 15.42
N LEU A 172 -12.63 12.81 15.02
CA LEU A 172 -11.39 12.97 14.25
C LEU A 172 -11.63 13.40 12.78
N GLU A 173 -12.85 13.22 12.26
CA GLU A 173 -13.23 13.85 11.00
C GLU A 173 -13.28 15.37 11.11
N LEU A 174 -13.64 15.94 12.28
CA LEU A 174 -13.51 17.38 12.54
C LEU A 174 -12.04 17.81 12.49
N SER A 175 -11.12 17.03 13.06
CA SER A 175 -9.67 17.27 12.95
C SER A 175 -9.22 17.32 11.49
N ARG A 176 -9.68 16.37 10.68
CA ARG A 176 -9.39 16.32 9.24
C ARG A 176 -9.94 17.53 8.49
N MET A 177 -11.15 17.96 8.83
CA MET A 177 -11.79 19.12 8.21
C MET A 177 -11.07 20.44 8.49
N ILE A 178 -10.49 20.60 9.68
CA ILE A 178 -9.66 21.78 10.03
C ILE A 178 -8.22 21.67 9.52
N GLY A 179 -7.88 20.62 8.72
CA GLY A 179 -6.61 20.50 8.03
C GLY A 179 -5.52 19.69 8.75
N VAL A 180 -5.85 18.98 9.82
CA VAL A 180 -4.87 18.09 10.49
C VAL A 180 -4.78 16.76 9.74
N SER A 181 -3.60 16.45 9.21
CA SER A 181 -3.31 15.20 8.53
C SER A 181 -3.20 14.03 9.51
N PRO A 182 -3.67 12.82 9.15
CA PRO A 182 -3.31 11.60 9.89
C PRO A 182 -1.79 11.41 10.04
N TRP A 183 -1.03 11.90 9.09
CA TRP A 183 0.43 11.79 9.00
C TRP A 183 1.19 12.90 9.74
N HIS A 184 0.50 13.70 10.55
CA HIS A 184 1.15 14.81 11.26
C HIS A 184 2.35 14.38 12.09
N TYR A 185 2.33 13.17 12.67
CA TYR A 185 3.47 12.63 13.42
C TYR A 185 4.46 11.88 12.51
N PHE A 186 3.97 10.88 11.73
CA PHE A 186 4.84 10.00 10.95
C PHE A 186 5.40 10.61 9.65
N ALA A 187 4.87 11.73 9.17
CA ALA A 187 5.45 12.46 8.05
C ALA A 187 5.76 13.94 8.37
N ASP A 188 5.71 14.33 9.63
CA ASP A 188 5.91 15.73 10.07
C ASP A 188 5.00 16.72 9.33
N SER A 189 3.79 16.26 8.94
CA SER A 189 2.81 17.08 8.25
C SER A 189 2.21 18.11 9.21
N ARG A 190 2.65 19.36 9.08
CA ARG A 190 2.22 20.47 9.94
C ARG A 190 0.96 21.11 9.35
N PRO A 191 -0.17 21.16 10.08
CA PRO A 191 -1.36 21.87 9.62
C PRO A 191 -1.08 23.38 9.55
N LYS A 192 -1.80 24.05 8.66
CA LYS A 192 -1.76 25.53 8.60
C LYS A 192 -2.54 26.11 9.80
N GLU A 193 -1.99 27.17 10.38
CA GLU A 193 -2.75 27.99 11.34
C GLU A 193 -3.89 28.70 10.59
N LEU A 194 -5.07 28.71 11.19
CA LEU A 194 -6.27 29.32 10.61
C LEU A 194 -6.81 30.42 11.55
N GLU A 195 -7.28 31.53 10.96
CA GLU A 195 -7.98 32.57 11.69
C GLU A 195 -9.39 32.14 12.10
N SER A 196 -10.04 31.35 11.26
CA SER A 196 -11.37 30.82 11.53
C SER A 196 -11.69 29.61 10.65
N PHE A 197 -12.67 28.82 11.11
CA PHE A 197 -13.24 27.73 10.32
C PHE A 197 -14.76 27.80 10.36
N GLU A 198 -15.37 27.81 9.18
CA GLU A 198 -16.82 27.78 8.99
C GLU A 198 -17.27 26.37 8.59
N PHE A 199 -18.18 25.80 9.38
CA PHE A 199 -18.70 24.48 9.07
C PHE A 199 -19.69 24.52 7.91
N PRO A 200 -19.50 23.70 6.86
CA PRO A 200 -20.45 23.61 5.76
C PRO A 200 -21.80 23.04 6.26
N LEU A 201 -22.93 23.62 5.86
CA LEU A 201 -24.26 23.19 6.30
C LEU A 201 -24.66 21.78 5.79
N LYS A 202 -23.83 21.14 5.03
CA LYS A 202 -24.04 19.79 4.49
C LYS A 202 -23.90 18.74 5.60
N ARG A 203 -24.91 17.86 5.73
CA ARG A 203 -24.80 16.67 6.57
C ARG A 203 -23.73 15.73 6.00
N ILE A 204 -22.83 15.28 6.86
CA ILE A 204 -21.82 14.27 6.59
C ILE A 204 -22.30 12.97 7.25
N GLU A 205 -22.32 11.89 6.51
CA GLU A 205 -22.64 10.54 7.02
C GLU A 205 -21.72 9.56 6.32
N GLN A 206 -20.98 8.76 7.11
CA GLN A 206 -20.04 7.78 6.63
C GLN A 206 -20.19 6.48 7.41
N GLN A 207 -19.91 5.36 6.73
CA GLN A 207 -19.97 4.01 7.30
C GLN A 207 -18.89 3.15 6.67
N ALA A 208 -18.28 2.27 7.47
CA ALA A 208 -17.26 1.35 7.01
C ALA A 208 -17.83 0.31 6.02
N SER A 209 -17.14 0.08 4.91
CA SER A 209 -17.41 -1.01 3.96
C SER A 209 -16.91 -2.35 4.49
N VAL A 210 -15.80 -2.38 5.23
CA VAL A 210 -15.18 -3.57 5.81
C VAL A 210 -15.23 -3.49 7.33
N LYS A 211 -15.59 -4.58 8.01
CA LYS A 211 -15.80 -4.58 9.47
C LYS A 211 -14.50 -4.37 10.26
N TYR A 212 -13.46 -5.15 9.98
CA TYR A 212 -12.14 -5.07 10.62
C TYR A 212 -11.11 -4.60 9.61
N ARG A 213 -10.39 -3.52 9.91
CA ARG A 213 -9.49 -2.82 8.98
C ARG A 213 -8.21 -2.46 9.71
N GLY A 214 -7.07 -2.82 9.15
CA GLY A 214 -5.81 -2.51 9.83
C GLY A 214 -4.57 -2.88 9.06
N ILE A 215 -3.45 -2.87 9.77
CA ILE A 215 -2.13 -3.15 9.25
C ILE A 215 -1.48 -4.32 9.98
N PHE A 216 -0.51 -4.92 9.34
CA PHE A 216 0.45 -5.84 9.93
C PHE A 216 1.87 -5.28 9.81
N ILE A 217 2.54 -5.13 10.96
CA ILE A 217 3.95 -4.78 11.03
C ILE A 217 4.74 -6.09 10.99
N ASN A 218 5.46 -6.32 9.90
CA ASN A 218 6.07 -7.63 9.61
C ASN A 218 7.56 -7.59 9.26
N ASP A 219 8.15 -6.41 9.07
CA ASP A 219 9.55 -6.26 8.71
C ASP A 219 10.23 -5.14 9.53
N GLU A 220 9.90 -5.07 10.81
CA GLU A 220 10.28 -3.98 11.73
C GLU A 220 11.75 -3.95 12.12
N ASP A 221 12.50 -4.99 11.80
CA ASP A 221 13.87 -5.21 12.30
C ASP A 221 14.91 -4.25 11.70
N TRP A 222 14.63 -3.65 10.53
CA TRP A 222 15.57 -2.75 9.86
C TRP A 222 15.26 -1.25 10.08
N GLY A 223 14.05 -0.88 10.51
CA GLY A 223 13.58 0.50 10.64
C GLY A 223 12.84 0.78 11.94
N LEU A 224 11.58 0.35 12.05
CA LEU A 224 10.68 0.71 13.15
C LEU A 224 11.23 0.27 14.53
N MET A 225 11.75 -0.95 14.64
CA MET A 225 12.26 -1.46 15.91
C MET A 225 13.56 -0.74 16.34
N PRO A 226 14.57 -0.53 15.49
CA PRO A 226 15.72 0.29 15.84
C PRO A 226 15.35 1.71 16.25
N TRP A 227 14.45 2.36 15.51
CA TRP A 227 13.96 3.70 15.85
C TRP A 227 13.22 3.71 17.19
N ALA A 228 12.25 2.82 17.41
CA ALA A 228 11.44 2.79 18.62
C ALA A 228 12.28 2.54 19.87
N SER A 229 13.23 1.59 19.79
CA SER A 229 14.02 1.12 20.95
C SER A 229 15.29 1.91 21.20
N GLN A 230 15.82 2.66 20.24
CA GLN A 230 17.11 3.34 20.38
C GLN A 230 17.03 4.86 20.19
N THR A 231 15.97 5.36 19.55
CA THR A 231 15.76 6.79 19.31
C THR A 231 14.57 7.32 20.11
N LEU A 232 13.37 6.73 19.93
CA LEU A 232 12.17 7.24 20.58
C LEU A 232 12.16 6.98 22.09
N ALA A 233 12.45 5.74 22.52
CA ALA A 233 12.35 5.32 23.93
C ALA A 233 13.54 4.43 24.36
N PRO A 234 14.79 4.93 24.32
CA PRO A 234 15.99 4.13 24.60
C PRO A 234 16.04 3.56 26.02
N GLN A 235 15.30 4.16 26.96
CA GLN A 235 15.20 3.69 28.34
C GLN A 235 14.47 2.34 28.47
N GLN A 236 13.69 1.93 27.47
CA GLN A 236 12.99 0.64 27.47
C GLN A 236 13.88 -0.54 27.09
N GLY A 237 15.03 -0.27 26.49
CA GLY A 237 16.02 -1.25 26.09
C GLY A 237 15.94 -1.66 24.62
N LYS A 238 17.04 -2.22 24.13
CA LYS A 238 17.16 -2.64 22.74
C LYS A 238 16.13 -3.74 22.40
N GLY A 239 15.52 -3.66 21.22
CA GLY A 239 14.56 -4.63 20.74
C GLY A 239 13.13 -4.45 21.30
N VAL A 240 12.85 -3.38 22.03
CA VAL A 240 11.52 -3.10 22.59
C VAL A 240 10.78 -2.07 21.75
N ILE A 241 9.64 -2.46 21.17
CA ILE A 241 8.62 -1.53 20.68
C ILE A 241 7.59 -1.39 21.81
N GLY A 242 7.70 -0.29 22.56
CA GLY A 242 6.92 -0.09 23.77
C GLY A 242 5.68 0.79 23.59
N PRO A 243 4.99 1.10 24.71
CA PRO A 243 3.74 1.85 24.68
C PRO A 243 3.87 3.25 24.08
N GLU A 244 5.04 3.91 24.16
CA GLU A 244 5.27 5.22 23.52
C GLU A 244 5.22 5.12 21.98
N ALA A 245 5.80 4.08 21.40
CA ALA A 245 5.77 3.86 19.97
C ALA A 245 4.37 3.41 19.51
N TYR A 246 3.76 2.47 20.23
CA TYR A 246 2.40 2.02 19.93
C TYR A 246 1.36 3.13 20.14
N GLU A 247 1.56 4.09 21.05
CA GLU A 247 0.69 5.25 21.13
C GLU A 247 0.63 6.02 19.82
N LYS A 248 1.78 6.27 19.17
CA LYS A 248 1.83 6.97 17.88
C LYS A 248 1.21 6.14 16.75
N ILE A 249 1.45 4.83 16.76
CA ILE A 249 0.88 3.90 15.77
C ILE A 249 -0.66 3.84 15.93
N PHE A 250 -1.17 3.71 17.15
CA PHE A 250 -2.61 3.62 17.40
C PHE A 250 -3.32 4.95 17.14
N GLU A 251 -2.69 6.10 17.43
CA GLU A 251 -3.20 7.41 17.02
C GLU A 251 -3.34 7.47 15.49
N LEU A 252 -2.30 7.06 14.72
CA LEU A 252 -2.34 7.01 13.26
C LEU A 252 -3.49 6.13 12.77
N LEU A 253 -3.61 4.91 13.30
CA LEU A 253 -4.67 3.97 12.91
C LEU A 253 -6.07 4.54 13.19
N LEU A 254 -6.27 5.14 14.36
CA LEU A 254 -7.54 5.75 14.71
C LEU A 254 -7.90 6.92 13.79
N ARG A 255 -6.93 7.76 13.43
CA ARG A 255 -7.10 8.86 12.46
C ARG A 255 -7.40 8.35 11.03
N LEU A 256 -6.83 7.20 10.65
CA LEU A 256 -7.10 6.51 9.39
C LEU A 256 -8.38 5.65 9.42
N ARG A 257 -9.15 5.69 10.51
CA ARG A 257 -10.39 4.92 10.71
C ARG A 257 -10.17 3.40 10.66
N ALA A 258 -8.96 2.96 10.95
CA ALA A 258 -8.65 1.56 11.23
C ALA A 258 -9.05 1.17 12.65
N ASN A 259 -9.30 -0.11 12.90
CA ASN A 259 -9.73 -0.63 14.19
C ASN A 259 -8.97 -1.89 14.63
N THR A 260 -8.00 -2.35 13.84
CA THR A 260 -7.22 -3.54 14.19
C THR A 260 -5.76 -3.41 13.78
N ILE A 261 -4.90 -4.18 14.45
CA ILE A 261 -3.48 -4.32 14.12
C ILE A 261 -3.03 -5.76 14.36
N TRP A 262 -2.13 -6.23 13.52
CA TRP A 262 -1.23 -7.36 13.82
C TRP A 262 0.12 -6.74 14.21
N PRO A 263 0.55 -6.85 15.48
CA PRO A 263 1.77 -6.20 15.97
C PRO A 263 3.04 -6.80 15.37
N ALA A 264 4.16 -6.09 15.57
CA ALA A 264 5.51 -6.55 15.24
C ALA A 264 5.83 -7.93 15.82
N MET A 265 6.46 -8.80 15.03
CA MET A 265 6.56 -10.21 15.36
C MET A 265 7.95 -10.85 15.21
N HIS A 266 8.95 -10.16 14.65
CA HIS A 266 10.27 -10.76 14.44
C HIS A 266 11.03 -11.06 15.75
N GLU A 267 11.97 -11.99 15.69
CA GLU A 267 12.80 -12.41 16.84
C GLU A 267 13.60 -11.28 17.49
N CYS A 268 13.97 -10.26 16.71
CA CYS A 268 14.71 -9.10 17.19
C CYS A 268 13.84 -8.19 18.07
N THR A 269 12.52 -8.37 18.02
CA THR A 269 11.53 -7.55 18.73
C THR A 269 10.93 -8.36 19.88
N ARG A 270 10.90 -7.74 21.06
CA ARG A 270 10.24 -8.36 22.21
C ARG A 270 8.75 -8.52 21.93
N PRO A 271 8.14 -9.70 22.17
CA PRO A 271 6.73 -9.96 21.87
C PRO A 271 5.80 -8.91 22.48
N PHE A 272 4.79 -8.51 21.72
CA PHE A 272 3.87 -7.41 22.08
C PHE A 272 3.31 -7.52 23.50
N TYR A 273 2.82 -8.69 23.89
CA TYR A 273 2.22 -8.93 25.21
C TYR A 273 3.25 -9.07 26.34
N GLN A 274 4.54 -9.24 26.02
CA GLN A 274 5.62 -9.30 27.01
C GLN A 274 6.16 -7.90 27.38
N VAL A 275 5.61 -6.85 26.76
CA VAL A 275 5.93 -5.45 27.05
C VAL A 275 4.77 -4.81 27.80
N GLU A 276 5.03 -4.43 29.06
CA GLU A 276 4.02 -3.79 29.91
C GLU A 276 3.51 -2.48 29.30
N GLY A 277 2.20 -2.29 29.29
CA GLY A 277 1.55 -1.09 28.75
C GLY A 277 1.07 -1.22 27.30
N ASN A 278 1.63 -2.10 26.48
CA ASN A 278 1.25 -2.22 25.07
C ASN A 278 -0.23 -2.58 24.88
N ALA A 279 -0.72 -3.62 25.54
CA ALA A 279 -2.13 -4.02 25.47
C ALA A 279 -3.07 -2.96 26.06
N GLN A 280 -2.63 -2.27 27.13
CA GLN A 280 -3.38 -1.16 27.72
C GLN A 280 -3.48 0.03 26.73
N MET A 281 -2.42 0.32 25.99
CA MET A 281 -2.43 1.35 24.95
C MET A 281 -3.41 1.01 23.83
N ALA A 282 -3.46 -0.25 23.37
CA ALA A 282 -4.44 -0.68 22.38
C ALA A 282 -5.89 -0.46 22.85
N ARG A 283 -6.19 -0.78 24.11
CA ARG A 283 -7.51 -0.50 24.72
C ARG A 283 -7.86 0.98 24.73
N LYS A 284 -6.91 1.82 25.13
CA LYS A 284 -7.06 3.29 25.17
C LYS A 284 -7.49 3.86 23.83
N TYR A 285 -6.91 3.36 22.74
CA TYR A 285 -7.21 3.78 21.37
C TYR A 285 -8.33 2.97 20.70
N GLY A 286 -8.90 1.97 21.39
CA GLY A 286 -9.97 1.11 20.87
C GLY A 286 -9.53 0.21 19.70
N ILE A 287 -8.24 -0.14 19.63
CA ILE A 287 -7.67 -0.99 18.60
C ILE A 287 -7.74 -2.46 19.02
N LEU A 288 -8.30 -3.31 18.16
CA LEU A 288 -8.36 -4.75 18.32
C LEU A 288 -7.02 -5.38 17.92
N LEU A 289 -6.55 -6.29 18.77
CA LEU A 289 -5.30 -7.00 18.52
C LEU A 289 -5.59 -8.32 17.80
N GLY A 290 -5.01 -8.50 16.62
CA GLY A 290 -4.98 -9.76 15.90
C GLY A 290 -3.57 -10.31 15.81
N SER A 291 -3.41 -11.41 15.09
CA SER A 291 -2.12 -12.03 14.83
C SER A 291 -2.10 -12.75 13.49
N SER A 292 -0.91 -12.97 12.97
CA SER A 292 -0.70 -13.60 11.67
C SER A 292 -0.99 -15.11 11.68
N HIS A 293 -0.91 -15.72 10.51
CA HIS A 293 -1.11 -17.16 10.28
C HIS A 293 -0.13 -18.08 11.03
N CYS A 294 0.99 -17.55 11.52
CA CYS A 294 1.97 -18.33 12.30
C CYS A 294 1.88 -18.08 13.81
N GLU A 295 0.96 -17.22 14.26
CA GLU A 295 0.83 -16.78 15.66
C GLU A 295 -0.54 -17.11 16.23
N PRO A 296 -0.88 -18.40 16.42
CA PRO A 296 -2.20 -18.80 16.88
C PRO A 296 -2.47 -18.32 18.31
N LEU A 297 -3.73 -17.94 18.57
CA LEU A 297 -4.26 -17.56 19.89
C LEU A 297 -3.45 -16.44 20.57
N ALA A 298 -3.05 -15.43 19.78
CA ALA A 298 -2.30 -14.25 20.24
C ALA A 298 -0.91 -14.59 20.86
N ARG A 299 -0.29 -15.69 20.43
CA ARG A 299 1.07 -16.08 20.81
C ARG A 299 2.06 -15.81 19.68
N ASN A 300 3.15 -15.09 19.97
CA ASN A 300 4.27 -14.93 19.06
C ASN A 300 5.13 -16.20 19.04
N SER A 301 5.02 -17.01 17.98
CA SER A 301 5.79 -18.27 17.89
C SER A 301 7.27 -18.07 17.57
N ALA A 302 7.67 -16.84 17.15
CA ALA A 302 9.06 -16.56 16.75
C ALA A 302 10.03 -16.56 17.94
N SER A 303 9.64 -15.97 19.06
CA SER A 303 10.49 -15.82 20.23
C SER A 303 9.81 -16.24 21.55
N GLU A 304 8.49 -16.10 21.67
CA GLU A 304 7.77 -16.31 22.93
C GLU A 304 7.74 -17.79 23.37
N TRP A 305 7.77 -18.74 22.40
CA TRP A 305 7.88 -20.16 22.74
C TRP A 305 9.16 -20.48 23.50
N ASP A 306 10.27 -19.83 23.19
CA ASP A 306 11.55 -20.04 23.86
C ASP A 306 11.58 -19.42 25.29
N MET A 307 10.64 -18.52 25.58
CA MET A 307 10.44 -17.92 26.92
C MET A 307 9.45 -18.71 27.78
N ASP A 308 8.28 -19.01 27.22
CA ASP A 308 7.11 -19.52 27.94
C ASP A 308 6.77 -20.98 27.60
N GLY A 309 7.34 -21.53 26.54
CA GLY A 309 7.09 -22.90 26.08
C GLY A 309 7.96 -23.92 26.78
N SER A 310 7.66 -25.22 26.55
CA SER A 310 8.46 -26.34 27.06
C SER A 310 8.55 -27.45 26.02
N GLY A 311 9.76 -27.92 25.74
CA GLY A 311 10.05 -28.92 24.72
C GLY A 311 9.89 -28.38 23.28
N ASP A 312 9.66 -29.25 22.33
CA ASP A 312 9.54 -28.90 20.93
C ASP A 312 8.20 -28.20 20.64
N TYR A 313 8.21 -27.17 19.79
CA TYR A 313 6.99 -26.53 19.26
C TYR A 313 6.34 -27.46 18.21
N ASN A 314 5.85 -28.60 18.67
CA ASN A 314 5.34 -29.68 17.84
C ASN A 314 4.09 -30.31 18.49
N PHE A 315 2.92 -30.04 17.90
CA PHE A 315 1.65 -30.52 18.43
C PHE A 315 1.52 -32.05 18.35
N MET A 316 2.22 -32.73 17.43
CA MET A 316 2.11 -34.20 17.25
C MET A 316 2.83 -34.95 18.34
N THR A 317 3.95 -34.43 18.87
CA THR A 317 4.79 -35.07 19.88
C THR A 317 4.70 -34.39 21.25
N ASN A 318 4.26 -33.15 21.33
CA ASN A 318 4.24 -32.36 22.57
C ASN A 318 2.90 -31.57 22.74
N PRO A 319 1.72 -32.19 22.54
CA PRO A 319 0.44 -31.47 22.54
C PRO A 319 0.14 -30.78 23.87
N SER A 320 0.43 -31.42 25.01
CA SER A 320 0.10 -30.90 26.33
C SER A 320 0.78 -29.56 26.63
N ASN A 321 2.07 -29.43 26.33
CA ASN A 321 2.80 -28.16 26.55
C ASN A 321 2.38 -27.11 25.56
N VAL A 322 2.06 -27.47 24.30
CA VAL A 322 1.54 -26.51 23.30
C VAL A 322 0.17 -25.99 23.74
N ILE A 323 -0.72 -26.82 24.21
CA ILE A 323 -2.04 -26.44 24.78
C ILE A 323 -1.88 -25.55 26.00
N GLN A 324 -0.98 -25.89 26.92
CA GLN A 324 -0.71 -25.08 28.11
C GLN A 324 -0.15 -23.69 27.74
N TYR A 325 0.71 -23.63 26.74
CA TYR A 325 1.27 -22.38 26.21
C TYR A 325 0.17 -21.47 25.66
N TRP A 326 -0.78 -22.00 24.87
CA TRP A 326 -1.93 -21.24 24.39
C TRP A 326 -2.86 -20.82 25.53
N ALA A 327 -3.20 -21.74 26.42
CA ALA A 327 -4.07 -21.46 27.57
C ALA A 327 -3.51 -20.35 28.46
N GLY A 328 -2.19 -20.32 28.69
CA GLY A 328 -1.54 -19.28 29.49
C GLY A 328 -1.80 -17.87 28.94
N ARG A 329 -1.72 -17.67 27.60
CA ARG A 329 -2.05 -16.39 26.99
C ARG A 329 -3.53 -16.03 27.16
N LEU A 330 -4.42 -16.98 26.90
CA LEU A 330 -5.87 -16.68 26.98
C LEU A 330 -6.35 -16.30 28.39
N GLN A 331 -5.68 -16.78 29.45
CA GLN A 331 -5.98 -16.40 30.83
C GLN A 331 -5.64 -14.94 31.15
N GLU A 332 -4.71 -14.32 30.39
CA GLU A 332 -4.29 -12.93 30.57
C GLU A 332 -5.19 -11.95 29.82
N LEU A 333 -5.99 -12.43 28.86
CA LEU A 333 -6.76 -11.59 27.94
C LEU A 333 -8.19 -11.33 28.44
N SER A 334 -8.74 -10.18 28.04
CA SER A 334 -10.12 -9.79 28.30
C SER A 334 -11.01 -10.04 27.07
N PRO A 335 -12.30 -10.39 27.27
CA PRO A 335 -13.23 -10.53 26.14
C PRO A 335 -13.36 -9.25 25.31
N GLY A 336 -13.50 -9.40 23.99
CA GLY A 336 -13.80 -8.31 23.06
C GLY A 336 -12.61 -7.45 22.62
N GLU A 337 -11.38 -7.77 23.05
CA GLU A 337 -10.17 -7.00 22.70
C GLU A 337 -9.33 -7.62 21.57
N ASN A 338 -9.64 -8.86 21.17
CA ASN A 338 -8.83 -9.65 20.26
C ASN A 338 -9.62 -10.25 19.10
N ILE A 339 -8.91 -10.48 18.01
CA ILE A 339 -9.32 -11.35 16.90
C ILE A 339 -8.36 -12.53 16.90
N PHE A 340 -8.86 -13.73 17.15
CA PHE A 340 -8.02 -14.90 17.37
C PHE A 340 -7.74 -15.66 16.08
N THR A 341 -6.47 -15.86 15.77
CA THR A 341 -6.03 -16.73 14.68
C THR A 341 -6.05 -18.18 15.11
N LEU A 342 -6.69 -19.04 14.31
CA LEU A 342 -6.73 -20.48 14.48
C LEU A 342 -5.75 -21.17 13.52
N GLY A 343 -5.37 -22.39 13.89
CA GLY A 343 -4.42 -23.22 13.17
C GLY A 343 -3.05 -23.23 13.84
N MET A 344 -2.07 -23.74 13.16
CA MET A 344 -0.68 -23.78 13.61
C MET A 344 0.24 -23.94 12.41
N ARG A 345 1.37 -23.26 12.45
CA ARG A 345 2.55 -23.48 11.60
C ARG A 345 3.79 -23.69 12.47
N GLY A 346 4.95 -23.82 11.90
CA GLY A 346 6.21 -23.86 12.65
C GLY A 346 6.60 -22.46 13.16
N LYS A 347 7.69 -22.40 13.92
CA LYS A 347 8.28 -21.11 14.34
C LYS A 347 8.63 -20.27 13.11
N HIS A 348 8.53 -18.93 13.24
CA HIS A 348 8.95 -17.98 12.23
C HIS A 348 8.35 -18.19 10.83
N ASP A 349 7.09 -18.47 10.69
CA ASP A 349 6.50 -18.78 9.38
C ASP A 349 7.07 -20.07 8.72
N GLY A 350 7.72 -20.93 9.52
CA GLY A 350 8.19 -22.23 9.06
C GLY A 350 7.09 -23.24 8.82
N LEU A 351 7.43 -24.38 8.22
CA LEU A 351 6.50 -25.51 8.08
C LEU A 351 6.19 -26.12 9.45
N MET A 352 4.94 -26.60 9.63
CA MET A 352 4.53 -27.29 10.85
C MET A 352 5.44 -28.51 11.10
N GLN A 353 5.98 -28.61 12.32
CA GLN A 353 6.80 -29.76 12.71
C GLN A 353 5.93 -31.01 12.95
N GLY A 354 6.49 -32.16 12.62
CA GLY A 354 5.83 -33.46 12.85
C GLY A 354 4.85 -33.90 11.77
N VAL A 355 4.71 -33.11 10.67
CA VAL A 355 3.92 -33.49 9.51
C VAL A 355 4.79 -33.41 8.24
N LYS A 356 4.59 -34.39 7.32
CA LYS A 356 5.40 -34.51 6.08
C LYS A 356 4.54 -34.52 4.82
N THR A 357 3.29 -34.91 4.94
CA THR A 357 2.36 -35.06 3.83
C THR A 357 1.16 -34.10 3.99
N LEU A 358 0.46 -33.86 2.90
CA LEU A 358 -0.77 -33.07 2.89
C LEU A 358 -1.83 -33.66 3.82
N GLU A 359 -1.98 -34.98 3.82
CA GLU A 359 -2.95 -35.70 4.67
C GLU A 359 -2.60 -35.64 6.16
N GLU A 360 -1.32 -35.77 6.51
CA GLU A 360 -0.84 -35.59 7.89
C GLU A 360 -1.08 -34.17 8.38
N HIS A 361 -0.84 -33.16 7.52
CA HIS A 361 -1.06 -31.74 7.84
C HIS A 361 -2.56 -31.48 8.06
N LYS A 362 -3.41 -31.98 7.16
CA LYS A 362 -4.86 -31.92 7.31
C LYS A 362 -5.34 -32.57 8.60
N ALA A 363 -4.87 -33.79 8.90
CA ALA A 363 -5.21 -34.51 10.13
C ALA A 363 -4.77 -33.76 11.39
N ALA A 364 -3.59 -33.14 11.37
CA ALA A 364 -3.09 -32.31 12.47
C ALA A 364 -3.98 -31.08 12.72
N LEU A 365 -4.29 -30.31 11.68
CA LEU A 365 -5.14 -29.11 11.80
C LEU A 365 -6.58 -29.48 12.20
N SER A 366 -7.13 -30.61 11.74
CA SER A 366 -8.45 -31.11 12.15
C SER A 366 -8.52 -31.47 13.66
N ARG A 367 -7.38 -31.74 14.31
CA ARG A 367 -7.29 -31.94 15.77
C ARG A 367 -7.02 -30.60 16.51
N ILE A 368 -6.21 -29.71 15.93
CA ILE A 368 -5.79 -28.45 16.56
C ILE A 368 -6.95 -27.48 16.67
N ILE A 369 -7.70 -27.24 15.59
CA ILE A 369 -8.77 -26.23 15.54
C ILE A 369 -9.83 -26.45 16.63
N PRO A 370 -10.39 -27.65 16.84
CA PRO A 370 -11.35 -27.89 17.94
C PRO A 370 -10.75 -27.63 19.33
N VAL A 371 -9.49 -28.04 19.58
CA VAL A 371 -8.80 -27.76 20.85
C VAL A 371 -8.67 -26.26 21.10
N GLN A 372 -8.30 -25.49 20.07
CA GLN A 372 -8.20 -24.03 20.17
C GLN A 372 -9.57 -23.37 20.44
N GLN A 373 -10.65 -23.88 19.83
CA GLN A 373 -12.00 -23.41 20.11
C GLN A 373 -12.46 -23.74 21.54
N ASP A 374 -12.14 -24.92 22.05
CA ASP A 374 -12.44 -25.30 23.44
C ASP A 374 -11.70 -24.39 24.43
N LEU A 375 -10.44 -24.02 24.16
CA LEU A 375 -9.71 -23.06 24.96
C LEU A 375 -10.35 -21.65 24.92
N LEU A 376 -10.74 -21.16 23.74
CA LEU A 376 -11.43 -19.88 23.60
C LEU A 376 -12.75 -19.86 24.36
N LYS A 377 -13.53 -20.95 24.27
CA LYS A 377 -14.80 -21.11 25.00
C LYS A 377 -14.60 -21.16 26.51
N GLN A 378 -13.51 -21.75 26.97
CA GLN A 378 -13.20 -21.86 28.38
C GLN A 378 -12.71 -20.54 28.99
N TYR A 379 -11.85 -19.77 28.28
CA TYR A 379 -11.14 -18.65 28.87
C TYR A 379 -11.62 -17.27 28.40
N ILE A 380 -12.27 -17.17 27.24
CA ILE A 380 -12.67 -15.88 26.66
C ILE A 380 -14.20 -15.66 26.75
N ASP A 381 -15.00 -16.51 26.08
CA ASP A 381 -16.46 -16.42 26.13
C ASP A 381 -17.10 -17.78 25.88
N ALA A 382 -18.10 -18.14 26.67
CA ALA A 382 -18.85 -19.39 26.50
C ALA A 382 -19.60 -19.46 25.16
N ASP A 383 -19.99 -18.29 24.59
CA ASP A 383 -20.53 -18.18 23.24
C ASP A 383 -19.40 -18.06 22.22
N ILE A 384 -18.98 -19.21 21.71
CA ILE A 384 -17.86 -19.30 20.76
C ILE A 384 -18.09 -18.51 19.45
N GLU A 385 -19.34 -18.31 19.04
CA GLU A 385 -19.70 -17.55 17.84
C GLU A 385 -19.60 -16.04 18.04
N ALA A 386 -19.67 -15.57 19.31
CA ALA A 386 -19.46 -14.18 19.65
C ALA A 386 -17.98 -13.76 19.59
N ILE A 387 -17.05 -14.71 19.70
CA ILE A 387 -15.60 -14.46 19.66
C ILE A 387 -15.14 -14.28 18.20
N PRO A 388 -14.51 -13.13 17.84
CA PRO A 388 -13.93 -12.97 16.50
C PRO A 388 -12.77 -13.95 16.28
N GLN A 389 -12.91 -14.82 15.28
CA GLN A 389 -11.92 -15.84 14.93
C GLN A 389 -11.61 -15.80 13.45
N VAL A 390 -10.36 -16.04 13.09
CA VAL A 390 -9.88 -16.08 11.71
C VAL A 390 -9.10 -17.35 11.44
N PHE A 391 -9.21 -17.89 10.25
CA PHE A 391 -8.33 -18.91 9.69
C PHE A 391 -7.69 -18.38 8.41
N ILE A 392 -6.36 -18.45 8.33
CA ILE A 392 -5.57 -17.82 7.27
C ILE A 392 -4.86 -18.92 6.47
N PRO A 393 -5.45 -19.40 5.36
CA PRO A 393 -4.84 -20.44 4.52
C PRO A 393 -3.69 -19.86 3.68
N TYR A 394 -2.54 -19.61 4.32
CA TYR A 394 -1.36 -19.03 3.71
C TYR A 394 -0.39 -20.11 3.22
N LYS A 395 0.22 -19.89 2.05
CA LYS A 395 1.17 -20.81 1.40
C LYS A 395 0.63 -22.25 1.28
N GLU A 396 1.30 -23.23 1.88
CA GLU A 396 0.92 -24.66 1.86
C GLU A 396 -0.40 -24.96 2.59
N VAL A 397 -0.78 -24.13 3.56
CA VAL A 397 -2.05 -24.30 4.30
C VAL A 397 -3.27 -24.13 3.38
N MET A 398 -3.12 -23.39 2.27
CA MET A 398 -4.17 -23.27 1.26
C MET A 398 -4.42 -24.61 0.54
N GLU A 399 -3.36 -25.35 0.22
CA GLU A 399 -3.50 -26.71 -0.37
C GLU A 399 -4.18 -27.67 0.62
N VAL A 400 -3.89 -27.55 1.92
CA VAL A 400 -4.55 -28.33 3.00
C VAL A 400 -6.04 -27.99 3.09
N TYR A 401 -6.39 -26.69 3.01
CA TYR A 401 -7.79 -26.27 3.00
C TYR A 401 -8.53 -26.78 1.76
N ASP A 402 -7.95 -26.66 0.58
CA ASP A 402 -8.53 -27.13 -0.68
C ASP A 402 -8.64 -28.69 -0.73
N ALA A 403 -7.81 -29.42 0.02
CA ALA A 403 -7.93 -30.86 0.23
C ALA A 403 -9.08 -31.24 1.19
N GLY A 404 -9.89 -30.28 1.62
CA GLY A 404 -11.10 -30.47 2.43
C GLY A 404 -10.86 -30.46 3.94
N LEU A 405 -9.96 -29.59 4.43
CA LEU A 405 -9.92 -29.25 5.85
C LEU A 405 -11.22 -28.53 6.23
N GLU A 406 -11.92 -29.04 7.22
CA GLU A 406 -13.13 -28.41 7.76
C GLU A 406 -12.77 -27.30 8.74
N VAL A 407 -13.28 -26.10 8.47
CA VAL A 407 -13.17 -24.92 9.35
C VAL A 407 -14.60 -24.49 9.72
N PRO A 408 -14.93 -24.30 11.03
CA PRO A 408 -16.28 -23.94 11.46
C PRO A 408 -16.83 -22.68 10.76
N ASP A 409 -18.12 -22.67 10.41
CA ASP A 409 -18.72 -21.63 9.57
C ASP A 409 -18.66 -20.21 10.13
N HIS A 410 -18.61 -20.05 11.46
CA HIS A 410 -18.47 -18.75 12.14
C HIS A 410 -17.05 -18.18 12.09
N VAL A 411 -16.04 -18.99 11.74
CA VAL A 411 -14.64 -18.56 11.59
C VAL A 411 -14.47 -17.85 10.24
N THR A 412 -13.90 -16.66 10.25
CA THR A 412 -13.62 -15.89 9.03
C THR A 412 -12.46 -16.51 8.24
N LEU A 413 -12.68 -16.78 6.96
CA LEU A 413 -11.61 -17.22 6.05
C LEU A 413 -10.86 -15.99 5.53
N VAL A 414 -9.55 -15.92 5.75
CA VAL A 414 -8.73 -14.79 5.31
C VAL A 414 -7.86 -15.23 4.14
N TRP A 415 -8.25 -14.81 2.93
CA TRP A 415 -7.51 -15.12 1.71
C TRP A 415 -6.27 -14.22 1.60
N CYS A 416 -5.23 -14.74 0.97
CA CYS A 416 -3.96 -14.03 0.82
C CYS A 416 -3.67 -13.75 -0.64
N ASP A 417 -2.93 -12.66 -0.90
CA ASP A 417 -2.28 -12.48 -2.18
C ASP A 417 -1.06 -13.42 -2.32
N ASP A 418 -0.40 -13.36 -3.46
CA ASP A 418 0.79 -14.14 -3.75
C ASP A 418 2.09 -13.49 -3.22
N ASN A 419 1.97 -12.53 -2.31
CA ASN A 419 2.98 -11.64 -1.75
C ASN A 419 3.46 -10.51 -2.71
N TYR A 420 2.92 -10.45 -3.92
CA TYR A 420 3.22 -9.43 -4.93
C TYR A 420 1.99 -8.62 -5.33
N GLY A 421 0.91 -8.74 -4.55
CA GLY A 421 -0.32 -7.97 -4.73
C GLY A 421 -1.39 -8.65 -5.58
N TYR A 422 -1.22 -9.89 -6.05
CA TYR A 422 -2.22 -10.62 -6.82
C TYR A 422 -2.90 -11.68 -5.93
N ILE A 423 -4.21 -11.49 -5.64
CA ILE A 423 -4.97 -12.39 -4.75
C ILE A 423 -5.14 -13.75 -5.41
N ARG A 424 -4.62 -14.79 -4.76
CA ARG A 424 -4.55 -16.15 -5.30
C ARG A 424 -5.89 -16.88 -5.38
N ARG A 425 -6.82 -16.57 -4.49
CA ARG A 425 -8.09 -17.26 -4.36
C ARG A 425 -9.12 -16.36 -3.68
N LEU A 426 -10.37 -16.50 -4.02
CA LEU A 426 -11.50 -15.87 -3.36
C LEU A 426 -12.56 -16.91 -2.98
N SER A 427 -13.50 -16.55 -2.11
CA SER A 427 -14.57 -17.43 -1.68
C SER A 427 -15.45 -17.85 -2.84
N ASN A 428 -15.64 -19.14 -3.01
CA ASN A 428 -16.65 -19.72 -3.91
C ASN A 428 -18.07 -19.48 -3.37
N ALA A 429 -19.11 -19.88 -4.13
CA ALA A 429 -20.51 -19.62 -3.78
C ALA A 429 -20.89 -20.20 -2.41
N ARG A 430 -20.43 -21.42 -2.05
CA ARG A 430 -20.68 -22.05 -0.75
C ARG A 430 -19.97 -21.32 0.39
N GLU A 431 -18.72 -20.93 0.17
CA GLU A 431 -17.94 -20.20 1.16
C GLU A 431 -18.48 -18.79 1.44
N GLN A 432 -19.13 -18.17 0.45
CA GLN A 432 -19.81 -16.87 0.63
C GLN A 432 -21.06 -16.96 1.53
N GLU A 433 -21.63 -18.15 1.73
CA GLU A 433 -22.78 -18.37 2.61
C GLU A 433 -22.39 -18.52 4.09
N ARG A 434 -21.10 -18.66 4.41
CA ARG A 434 -20.57 -18.81 5.77
C ARG A 434 -20.90 -17.60 6.65
N SER A 435 -21.33 -17.81 7.90
CA SER A 435 -21.61 -16.74 8.87
C SER A 435 -20.34 -15.92 9.24
N GLY A 436 -19.16 -16.56 9.24
CA GLY A 436 -17.86 -15.93 9.43
C GLY A 436 -17.45 -15.01 8.28
N ALA A 437 -18.06 -15.17 7.09
CA ALA A 437 -17.69 -14.44 5.87
C ALA A 437 -16.20 -14.63 5.50
N SER A 438 -15.62 -13.69 4.74
CA SER A 438 -14.18 -13.75 4.43
C SER A 438 -13.50 -12.40 4.53
N GLY A 439 -12.16 -12.44 4.52
CA GLY A 439 -11.29 -11.28 4.59
C GLY A 439 -10.08 -11.44 3.68
N ILE A 440 -9.21 -10.42 3.67
CA ILE A 440 -7.98 -10.37 2.87
C ILE A 440 -6.79 -10.00 3.76
N TYR A 441 -5.70 -10.71 3.57
CA TYR A 441 -4.35 -10.33 3.99
C TYR A 441 -3.55 -9.99 2.73
N TYR A 442 -3.13 -8.72 2.59
CA TYR A 442 -2.58 -8.14 1.38
C TYR A 442 -1.20 -7.52 1.62
N HIS A 443 -0.27 -7.61 0.67
CA HIS A 443 1.09 -7.12 0.80
C HIS A 443 1.37 -5.86 -0.04
N VAL A 444 1.95 -4.84 0.58
CA VAL A 444 2.64 -3.72 -0.11
C VAL A 444 4.14 -3.70 0.19
N SER A 445 4.58 -4.61 1.05
CA SER A 445 5.97 -4.90 1.40
C SER A 445 6.13 -6.40 1.61
N TYR A 446 7.26 -6.97 1.22
CA TYR A 446 7.52 -8.40 1.38
C TYR A 446 9.02 -8.71 1.46
N TRP A 447 9.38 -9.48 2.48
CA TRP A 447 10.68 -10.13 2.58
C TRP A 447 10.57 -11.61 2.22
N GLY A 448 11.05 -11.99 1.04
CA GLY A 448 10.94 -13.39 0.62
C GLY A 448 11.21 -13.62 -0.86
N ARG A 449 10.89 -14.82 -1.33
CA ARG A 449 11.16 -15.31 -2.70
C ARG A 449 9.99 -15.07 -3.65
N PRO A 450 10.25 -14.78 -4.94
CA PRO A 450 11.53 -14.80 -5.64
C PRO A 450 12.44 -13.59 -5.37
N HIS A 451 11.91 -12.49 -4.83
CA HIS A 451 12.66 -11.25 -4.59
C HIS A 451 11.99 -10.39 -3.53
N ASP A 452 12.81 -9.73 -2.71
CA ASP A 452 12.36 -8.83 -1.67
C ASP A 452 11.93 -7.47 -2.27
N TYR A 453 10.91 -6.83 -1.67
CA TYR A 453 10.59 -5.42 -1.86
C TYR A 453 10.03 -4.88 -0.55
N LEU A 454 10.80 -4.09 0.18
CA LEU A 454 10.50 -3.64 1.54
C LEU A 454 11.01 -2.22 1.84
N TRP A 455 11.91 -1.68 1.01
CA TRP A 455 12.55 -0.39 1.23
C TRP A 455 11.75 0.79 0.68
N LEU A 456 11.04 0.62 -0.47
CA LEU A 456 10.22 1.65 -1.11
C LEU A 456 8.80 1.16 -1.36
N ALA A 457 7.81 2.04 -1.17
CA ALA A 457 6.40 1.75 -1.47
C ALA A 457 6.14 1.78 -2.98
N SER A 458 6.48 0.71 -3.67
CA SER A 458 6.51 0.62 -5.13
C SER A 458 5.33 -0.15 -5.77
N THR A 459 4.35 -0.58 -4.96
CA THR A 459 3.12 -1.23 -5.46
C THR A 459 2.14 -0.20 -6.00
N SER A 460 1.66 -0.40 -7.24
CA SER A 460 0.72 0.55 -7.84
C SER A 460 -0.63 0.59 -7.11
N PRO A 461 -1.18 1.79 -6.83
CA PRO A 461 -2.55 1.92 -6.32
C PRO A 461 -3.60 1.27 -7.22
N GLY A 462 -3.39 1.25 -8.54
CA GLY A 462 -4.27 0.57 -9.49
C GLY A 462 -4.36 -0.94 -9.28
N LEU A 463 -3.24 -1.59 -8.88
CA LEU A 463 -3.24 -3.01 -8.52
C LEU A 463 -4.03 -3.24 -7.23
N ILE A 464 -3.77 -2.44 -6.19
CA ILE A 464 -4.52 -2.52 -4.91
C ILE A 464 -6.02 -2.36 -5.19
N TYR A 465 -6.42 -1.35 -5.96
CA TYR A 465 -7.83 -1.11 -6.32
C TYR A 465 -8.45 -2.31 -7.04
N SER A 466 -7.80 -2.81 -8.08
CA SER A 466 -8.31 -3.93 -8.89
C SER A 466 -8.56 -5.17 -8.03
N GLU A 467 -7.59 -5.55 -7.22
CA GLU A 467 -7.65 -6.75 -6.42
C GLU A 467 -8.61 -6.61 -5.23
N MET A 468 -8.59 -5.49 -4.51
CA MET A 468 -9.45 -5.29 -3.36
C MET A 468 -10.93 -5.10 -3.76
N LEU A 469 -11.21 -4.43 -4.88
CA LEU A 469 -12.57 -4.32 -5.42
C LEU A 469 -13.10 -5.71 -5.86
N ARG A 470 -12.24 -6.53 -6.47
CA ARG A 470 -12.57 -7.92 -6.85
C ARG A 470 -12.88 -8.74 -5.60
N ALA A 471 -12.06 -8.64 -4.57
CA ALA A 471 -12.26 -9.34 -3.30
C ALA A 471 -13.57 -8.92 -2.61
N TYR A 472 -13.84 -7.62 -2.52
CA TYR A 472 -15.08 -7.11 -1.94
C TYR A 472 -16.33 -7.63 -2.66
N LYS A 473 -16.32 -7.66 -4.00
CA LYS A 473 -17.41 -8.21 -4.82
C LYS A 473 -17.63 -9.71 -4.61
N HIS A 474 -16.63 -10.43 -4.11
CA HIS A 474 -16.72 -11.86 -3.75
C HIS A 474 -16.98 -12.09 -2.25
N GLY A 475 -17.44 -11.07 -1.52
CA GLY A 475 -17.84 -11.18 -0.11
C GLY A 475 -16.70 -11.09 0.89
N ALA A 476 -15.50 -10.66 0.49
CA ALA A 476 -14.41 -10.43 1.42
C ALA A 476 -14.53 -9.04 2.07
N ASP A 477 -15.49 -8.87 2.97
CA ASP A 477 -15.82 -7.62 3.66
C ASP A 477 -15.69 -7.71 5.20
N ARG A 478 -15.21 -8.84 5.72
CA ARG A 478 -15.11 -9.04 7.17
C ARG A 478 -13.82 -8.48 7.76
N LEU A 479 -12.66 -8.75 7.15
CA LEU A 479 -11.35 -8.33 7.64
C LEU A 479 -10.42 -7.98 6.47
N TRP A 480 -9.82 -6.79 6.50
CA TRP A 480 -8.74 -6.41 5.60
C TRP A 480 -7.50 -6.00 6.40
N ILE A 481 -6.40 -6.71 6.19
CA ILE A 481 -5.10 -6.43 6.80
C ILE A 481 -4.07 -6.15 5.71
N LEU A 482 -3.43 -4.99 5.80
CA LEU A 482 -2.32 -4.61 4.94
C LEU A 482 -0.98 -4.93 5.61
N ASN A 483 -0.20 -5.82 5.02
CA ASN A 483 1.21 -5.96 5.38
C ASN A 483 1.98 -4.76 4.85
N VAL A 484 2.40 -3.88 5.77
CA VAL A 484 3.15 -2.67 5.45
C VAL A 484 4.66 -2.88 5.54
N GLY A 485 5.10 -4.03 6.07
CA GLY A 485 6.48 -4.25 6.46
C GLY A 485 6.82 -3.38 7.65
N ASP A 486 7.27 -2.18 7.36
CA ASP A 486 7.35 -1.04 8.27
C ASP A 486 6.30 0.04 7.91
N ILE A 487 5.99 0.94 8.83
CA ILE A 487 5.06 2.05 8.57
C ILE A 487 5.62 2.99 7.51
N LYS A 488 6.94 3.24 7.57
CA LYS A 488 7.65 4.07 6.61
C LYS A 488 8.45 3.19 5.63
N PRO A 489 8.44 3.51 4.34
CA PRO A 489 7.80 4.63 3.64
C PRO A 489 6.43 4.30 3.00
N ALA A 490 5.59 3.53 3.68
CA ALA A 490 4.31 3.04 3.14
C ALA A 490 3.12 3.98 3.37
N GLU A 491 3.35 5.25 3.71
CA GLU A 491 2.33 6.21 4.17
C GLU A 491 1.14 6.30 3.21
N TYR A 492 1.40 6.65 1.95
CA TYR A 492 0.31 6.82 0.97
C TYR A 492 -0.45 5.52 0.70
N LEU A 493 0.24 4.40 0.54
CA LEU A 493 -0.41 3.12 0.24
C LEU A 493 -1.23 2.61 1.43
N THR A 494 -0.79 2.88 2.66
CA THR A 494 -1.54 2.56 3.89
C THR A 494 -2.84 3.36 3.95
N GLU A 495 -2.80 4.68 3.74
CA GLU A 495 -4.00 5.49 3.70
C GLU A 495 -4.94 5.06 2.57
N TYR A 496 -4.40 4.83 1.38
CA TYR A 496 -5.18 4.41 0.23
C TYR A 496 -5.95 3.10 0.49
N PHE A 497 -5.27 2.09 1.04
CA PHE A 497 -5.87 0.81 1.38
C PHE A 497 -6.95 0.93 2.47
N LEU A 498 -6.68 1.71 3.51
CA LEU A 498 -7.63 1.90 4.62
C LEU A 498 -8.83 2.76 4.19
N ASP A 499 -8.65 3.73 3.30
CA ASP A 499 -9.75 4.50 2.73
C ASP A 499 -10.62 3.66 1.80
N LEU A 500 -10.05 2.71 1.02
CA LEU A 500 -10.81 1.70 0.29
C LEU A 500 -11.63 0.81 1.24
N ALA A 501 -11.03 0.37 2.35
CA ALA A 501 -11.71 -0.47 3.34
C ALA A 501 -12.82 0.31 4.09
N TRP A 502 -12.67 1.63 4.22
CA TRP A 502 -13.68 2.49 4.81
C TRP A 502 -14.85 2.75 3.85
N ASP A 503 -14.56 3.16 2.61
CA ASP A 503 -15.60 3.45 1.60
C ASP A 503 -15.12 2.99 0.21
N ILE A 504 -15.49 1.77 -0.14
CA ILE A 504 -15.08 1.12 -1.40
C ILE A 504 -15.60 1.84 -2.65
N ASP A 505 -16.70 2.56 -2.53
CA ASP A 505 -17.34 3.26 -3.65
C ASP A 505 -16.80 4.70 -3.82
N ALA A 506 -16.22 5.31 -2.77
CA ALA A 506 -15.70 6.68 -2.81
C ALA A 506 -14.29 6.78 -3.39
N VAL A 507 -13.54 5.68 -3.42
CA VAL A 507 -12.17 5.61 -3.95
C VAL A 507 -12.21 5.05 -5.36
N GLY A 508 -11.83 5.87 -6.35
CA GLY A 508 -11.75 5.47 -7.75
C GLY A 508 -10.36 4.96 -8.17
N ASN A 509 -10.25 4.53 -9.42
CA ASN A 509 -8.99 4.07 -10.03
C ASN A 509 -8.31 5.13 -10.93
N ASP A 510 -8.67 6.39 -10.78
CA ASP A 510 -8.25 7.50 -11.64
C ASP A 510 -7.12 8.36 -11.04
N PHE A 511 -6.47 7.87 -9.99
CA PHE A 511 -5.48 8.60 -9.18
C PHE A 511 -6.03 9.88 -8.50
N GLY A 512 -7.34 10.11 -8.51
CA GLY A 512 -7.97 11.25 -7.82
C GLY A 512 -7.77 11.20 -6.30
N HIS A 513 -7.63 10.01 -5.71
CA HIS A 513 -7.26 9.85 -4.29
C HIS A 513 -5.85 10.39 -4.02
N LEU A 514 -4.87 10.07 -4.86
CA LEU A 514 -3.50 10.60 -4.77
C LEU A 514 -3.49 12.13 -4.86
N GLN A 515 -4.27 12.71 -5.76
CA GLN A 515 -4.39 14.16 -5.88
C GLN A 515 -4.96 14.80 -4.61
N ARG A 516 -5.97 14.17 -3.97
CA ARG A 516 -6.51 14.63 -2.68
C ARG A 516 -5.49 14.51 -1.55
N PHE A 517 -4.70 13.44 -1.52
CA PHE A 517 -3.60 13.26 -0.58
C PHE A 517 -2.56 14.38 -0.74
N MET A 518 -2.06 14.61 -1.95
CA MET A 518 -1.08 15.67 -2.24
C MET A 518 -1.63 17.07 -1.98
N HIS A 519 -2.93 17.29 -2.25
CA HIS A 519 -3.59 18.56 -1.93
C HIS A 519 -3.64 18.83 -0.42
N ARG A 520 -3.94 17.82 0.38
CA ARG A 520 -3.97 17.96 1.84
C ARG A 520 -2.58 18.26 2.40
N GLU A 521 -1.55 17.56 1.93
CA GLU A 521 -0.20 17.70 2.47
C GLU A 521 0.52 18.97 1.97
N PHE A 522 0.36 19.33 0.70
CA PHE A 522 1.17 20.38 0.07
C PHE A 522 0.35 21.54 -0.55
N GLY A 523 -0.98 21.50 -0.44
CA GLY A 523 -1.87 22.53 -0.96
C GLY A 523 -2.23 22.36 -2.44
N ALA A 524 -3.22 23.15 -2.89
CA ALA A 524 -3.82 23.01 -4.23
C ALA A 524 -2.83 23.30 -5.38
N GLU A 525 -1.90 24.22 -5.17
CA GLU A 525 -0.95 24.63 -6.20
C GLU A 525 0.02 23.53 -6.62
N GLN A 526 0.44 22.69 -5.66
CA GLN A 526 1.42 21.63 -5.91
C GLN A 526 0.77 20.26 -6.19
N ALA A 527 -0.51 20.07 -5.82
CA ALA A 527 -1.18 18.78 -5.85
C ALA A 527 -1.16 18.09 -7.21
N THR A 528 -1.42 18.82 -8.29
CA THR A 528 -1.43 18.25 -9.65
C THR A 528 -0.04 17.81 -10.08
N ALA A 529 0.97 18.66 -9.91
CA ALA A 529 2.36 18.36 -10.29
C ALA A 529 2.92 17.17 -9.49
N LEU A 530 2.64 17.10 -8.17
CA LEU A 530 3.05 15.99 -7.32
C LEU A 530 2.34 14.70 -7.68
N SER A 531 1.07 14.76 -8.05
CA SER A 531 0.33 13.58 -8.52
C SER A 531 0.90 13.03 -9.82
N GLU A 532 1.28 13.89 -10.76
CA GLU A 532 1.95 13.50 -12.01
C GLU A 532 3.30 12.82 -11.74
N VAL A 533 4.10 13.36 -10.80
CA VAL A 533 5.37 12.77 -10.36
C VAL A 533 5.14 11.36 -9.80
N TYR A 534 4.17 11.20 -8.90
CA TYR A 534 3.88 9.90 -8.31
C TYR A 534 3.24 8.90 -9.28
N GLU A 535 2.40 9.36 -10.19
CA GLU A 535 1.87 8.50 -11.26
C GLU A 535 3.00 7.96 -12.14
N ARG A 536 3.98 8.82 -12.49
CA ARG A 536 5.17 8.40 -13.22
C ARG A 536 6.05 7.44 -12.42
N TYR A 537 6.23 7.70 -11.11
CA TYR A 537 6.95 6.80 -10.21
C TYR A 537 6.32 5.41 -10.19
N TYR A 538 5.01 5.31 -9.96
CA TYR A 538 4.32 4.02 -9.95
C TYR A 538 4.37 3.32 -11.31
N ARG A 539 4.31 4.07 -12.41
CA ARG A 539 4.48 3.51 -13.75
C ARG A 539 5.85 2.86 -13.92
N LEU A 540 6.93 3.56 -13.56
CA LEU A 540 8.29 3.03 -13.66
C LEU A 540 8.51 1.84 -12.72
N ALA A 541 7.94 1.88 -11.51
CA ALA A 541 8.00 0.79 -10.53
C ALA A 541 7.16 -0.43 -10.97
N THR A 542 6.05 -0.23 -11.68
CA THR A 542 5.23 -1.34 -12.23
C THR A 542 5.95 -2.06 -13.36
N ILE A 543 6.70 -1.33 -14.20
CA ILE A 543 7.56 -1.95 -15.23
C ILE A 543 8.65 -2.79 -14.55
N ARG A 544 9.35 -2.24 -13.57
CA ARG A 544 10.32 -2.97 -12.73
C ARG A 544 10.49 -2.24 -11.40
N LYS A 545 10.29 -2.95 -10.28
CA LYS A 545 10.52 -2.33 -8.96
C LYS A 545 11.98 -1.89 -8.82
N PRO A 546 12.27 -0.75 -8.15
CA PRO A 546 13.65 -0.31 -7.92
C PRO A 546 14.51 -1.38 -7.23
N GLU A 547 13.94 -2.11 -6.29
CA GLU A 547 14.62 -3.17 -5.54
C GLU A 547 14.87 -4.44 -6.38
N PHE A 548 14.24 -4.58 -7.55
CA PHE A 548 14.49 -5.67 -8.49
C PHE A 548 15.62 -5.36 -9.48
N MET A 549 16.21 -4.16 -9.40
CA MET A 549 17.39 -3.81 -10.17
C MET A 549 18.62 -4.53 -9.59
N GLY A 550 19.51 -4.99 -10.46
CA GLY A 550 20.73 -5.68 -10.05
C GLY A 550 20.61 -7.19 -9.81
N TRP A 551 19.42 -7.76 -9.93
CA TRP A 551 19.22 -9.23 -9.99
C TRP A 551 17.87 -9.56 -10.64
N SER A 552 17.81 -10.70 -11.30
CA SER A 552 16.62 -11.15 -12.00
C SER A 552 15.67 -11.92 -11.08
N ARG A 553 16.20 -12.68 -10.12
CA ARG A 553 15.44 -13.42 -9.10
C ARG A 553 16.34 -13.93 -7.99
N VAL A 554 15.74 -14.33 -6.88
CA VAL A 554 16.39 -15.01 -5.77
C VAL A 554 16.45 -16.51 -6.05
N GLU A 555 17.65 -17.11 -5.96
CA GLU A 555 17.82 -18.55 -6.12
C GLU A 555 17.44 -19.28 -4.83
N GLU A 556 16.64 -20.34 -4.95
CA GLU A 556 16.14 -21.06 -3.75
C GLU A 556 17.25 -21.77 -2.99
N SER A 557 18.24 -22.33 -3.68
CA SER A 557 19.36 -23.05 -3.08
C SER A 557 20.32 -22.14 -2.31
N GLY A 558 20.37 -20.86 -2.64
CA GLY A 558 21.24 -19.89 -1.97
C GLY A 558 20.54 -18.98 -0.97
N TYR A 559 19.21 -19.13 -0.84
CA TYR A 559 18.40 -18.24 -0.03
C TYR A 559 18.15 -18.82 1.36
N GLY A 560 18.60 -18.11 2.38
CA GLY A 560 18.37 -18.39 3.78
C GLY A 560 18.96 -17.27 4.63
N ARG A 561 18.65 -17.21 5.92
CA ARG A 561 19.14 -16.15 6.83
C ARG A 561 20.67 -16.01 6.87
N GLY A 562 21.44 -16.93 6.37
CA GLY A 562 22.89 -16.88 6.24
C GLY A 562 23.39 -16.99 4.80
N GLY A 563 22.52 -17.11 3.79
CA GLY A 563 22.90 -17.28 2.39
C GLY A 563 22.65 -16.02 1.56
N LYS A 564 23.71 -15.42 1.00
CA LYS A 564 23.58 -14.29 0.06
C LYS A 564 23.39 -14.84 -1.34
N THR A 565 22.32 -14.41 -2.01
CA THR A 565 22.08 -14.72 -3.42
C THR A 565 22.99 -13.86 -4.29
N PRO A 566 23.64 -14.41 -5.32
CA PRO A 566 24.46 -13.61 -6.24
C PRO A 566 23.63 -12.55 -6.94
N VAL A 567 24.16 -11.33 -7.00
CA VAL A 567 23.57 -10.25 -7.78
C VAL A 567 23.73 -10.55 -9.26
N ARG A 568 22.67 -10.34 -10.04
CA ARG A 568 22.63 -10.52 -11.49
C ARG A 568 22.13 -9.27 -12.16
N ASP A 569 22.50 -9.10 -13.41
CA ASP A 569 21.95 -8.03 -14.25
C ASP A 569 20.47 -8.28 -14.56
N THR A 570 19.73 -7.20 -14.78
CA THR A 570 18.33 -7.25 -15.22
C THR A 570 18.27 -7.67 -16.71
N GLU A 571 17.08 -7.98 -17.18
CA GLU A 571 16.83 -8.41 -18.56
C GLU A 571 16.81 -7.25 -19.59
N TYR A 572 17.01 -5.99 -19.16
CA TYR A 572 17.09 -4.85 -20.09
C TYR A 572 18.26 -5.01 -21.05
N HIS A 573 18.04 -4.75 -22.35
CA HIS A 573 19.13 -4.80 -23.31
C HIS A 573 19.93 -3.49 -23.29
N PRO A 574 21.28 -3.52 -23.23
CA PRO A 574 22.12 -2.32 -23.16
C PRO A 574 21.95 -1.36 -24.34
N GLU A 575 21.72 -1.85 -25.56
CA GLU A 575 21.70 -1.05 -26.79
C GLU A 575 20.40 -1.15 -27.58
N PHE A 576 19.69 -2.31 -27.52
CA PHE A 576 18.48 -2.51 -28.30
C PHE A 576 17.36 -1.58 -27.84
N ASN A 577 16.70 -0.91 -28.78
CA ASN A 577 15.58 0.00 -28.55
C ASN A 577 15.85 1.11 -27.51
N LYS A 578 17.11 1.29 -27.10
CA LYS A 578 17.54 2.26 -26.07
C LYS A 578 16.75 2.14 -24.76
N GLU A 579 16.22 0.95 -24.43
CA GLU A 579 15.30 0.77 -23.30
C GLU A 579 15.95 1.10 -21.95
N LEU A 580 17.23 0.71 -21.76
CA LEU A 580 18.00 1.03 -20.56
C LEU A 580 18.21 2.54 -20.44
N GLN A 581 18.57 3.21 -21.55
CA GLN A 581 18.77 4.65 -21.61
C GLN A 581 17.48 5.41 -21.31
N HIS A 582 16.37 5.06 -21.97
CA HIS A 582 15.06 5.68 -21.72
C HIS A 582 14.62 5.56 -20.26
N ARG A 583 14.95 4.43 -19.61
CA ARG A 583 14.65 4.23 -18.19
C ARG A 583 15.47 5.16 -17.30
N LEU A 584 16.78 5.29 -17.53
CA LEU A 584 17.63 6.21 -16.78
C LEU A 584 17.21 7.67 -16.97
N GLU A 585 16.89 8.07 -18.21
CA GLU A 585 16.36 9.39 -18.51
C GLU A 585 15.05 9.69 -17.77
N ALA A 586 14.12 8.72 -17.80
CA ALA A 586 12.83 8.88 -17.13
C ALA A 586 12.97 9.12 -15.61
N TYR A 587 13.92 8.45 -14.95
CA TYR A 587 14.19 8.69 -13.53
C TYR A 587 14.87 10.04 -13.29
N ARG A 588 15.81 10.45 -14.14
CA ARG A 588 16.45 11.76 -14.05
C ARG A 588 15.44 12.90 -14.23
N GLU A 589 14.54 12.78 -15.18
CA GLU A 589 13.43 13.74 -15.36
C GLU A 589 12.58 13.86 -14.08
N GLN A 590 12.35 12.75 -13.38
CA GLN A 590 11.60 12.77 -12.12
C GLN A 590 12.37 13.52 -11.03
N GLU A 591 13.68 13.31 -10.89
CA GLU A 591 14.50 14.05 -9.92
C GLU A 591 14.49 15.56 -10.21
N GLN A 592 14.64 15.94 -11.47
CA GLN A 592 14.57 17.35 -11.88
C GLN A 592 13.21 17.97 -11.53
N ARG A 593 12.14 17.27 -11.82
CA ARG A 593 10.79 17.73 -11.50
C ARG A 593 10.57 17.89 -10.00
N VAL A 594 11.06 16.96 -9.20
CA VAL A 594 10.99 17.05 -7.72
C VAL A 594 11.80 18.24 -7.22
N ALA A 595 13.01 18.46 -7.74
CA ALA A 595 13.85 19.61 -7.38
C ALA A 595 13.18 20.95 -7.71
N GLU A 596 12.53 21.07 -8.88
CA GLU A 596 11.77 22.26 -9.26
C GLU A 596 10.58 22.53 -8.34
N ILE A 597 9.86 21.46 -7.93
CA ILE A 597 8.72 21.58 -7.01
C ILE A 597 9.20 21.98 -5.63
N ARG A 598 10.31 21.41 -5.14
CA ARG A 598 10.91 21.70 -3.83
C ARG A 598 11.12 23.20 -3.60
N LEU A 599 11.54 23.94 -4.61
CA LEU A 599 11.75 25.39 -4.53
C LEU A 599 10.47 26.20 -4.20
N ARG A 600 9.29 25.57 -4.34
CA ARG A 600 7.98 26.20 -4.07
C ARG A 600 7.35 25.70 -2.78
N ILE A 601 7.98 24.73 -2.10
CA ILE A 601 7.49 24.18 -0.84
C ILE A 601 7.91 25.12 0.30
N PRO A 602 6.97 25.54 1.16
CA PRO A 602 7.31 26.32 2.34
C PRO A 602 8.30 25.59 3.26
N GLU A 603 9.22 26.33 3.87
CA GLU A 603 10.28 25.79 4.73
C GLU A 603 9.75 24.83 5.80
N GLN A 604 8.66 25.19 6.46
CA GLN A 604 8.00 24.39 7.48
C GLN A 604 7.41 23.05 6.98
N GLN A 605 7.29 22.86 5.66
CA GLN A 605 6.81 21.62 5.02
C GLN A 605 7.95 20.83 4.37
N LEU A 606 9.18 21.32 4.38
CA LEU A 606 10.31 20.64 3.72
C LEU A 606 10.60 19.26 4.30
N SER A 607 10.47 19.07 5.62
CA SER A 607 10.63 17.75 6.24
C SER A 607 9.57 16.75 5.72
N CYS A 608 8.31 17.17 5.69
CA CYS A 608 7.22 16.39 5.12
C CYS A 608 7.43 16.08 3.62
N PHE A 609 7.84 17.09 2.86
CA PHE A 609 8.11 16.93 1.43
C PHE A 609 9.27 15.96 1.17
N PHE A 610 10.35 16.06 1.95
CA PHE A 610 11.47 15.15 1.85
C PHE A 610 11.03 13.70 2.09
N GLN A 611 10.30 13.45 3.17
CA GLN A 611 9.83 12.10 3.54
C GLN A 611 8.86 11.51 2.52
N LEU A 612 7.84 12.29 2.15
CA LEU A 612 6.74 11.78 1.31
C LEU A 612 7.03 11.85 -0.19
N VAL A 613 7.97 12.67 -0.66
CA VAL A 613 8.18 12.90 -2.10
C VAL A 613 9.65 12.73 -2.50
N GLU A 614 10.55 13.52 -1.91
CA GLU A 614 11.92 13.57 -2.38
C GLU A 614 12.67 12.26 -2.16
N TYR A 615 12.59 11.69 -0.96
CA TYR A 615 13.27 10.44 -0.62
C TYR A 615 12.85 9.27 -1.52
N PRO A 616 11.56 8.91 -1.66
CA PRO A 616 11.19 7.75 -2.46
C PRO A 616 11.53 7.90 -3.96
N ILE A 617 11.38 9.09 -4.52
CA ILE A 617 11.68 9.33 -5.94
C ILE A 617 13.19 9.26 -6.19
N ARG A 618 14.01 9.96 -5.38
CA ARG A 618 15.47 9.97 -5.52
C ARG A 618 16.08 8.61 -5.19
N ALA A 619 15.60 7.92 -4.16
CA ALA A 619 16.06 6.58 -3.82
C ALA A 619 15.81 5.58 -4.95
N ALA A 620 14.63 5.63 -5.58
CA ALA A 620 14.31 4.80 -6.73
C ALA A 620 15.20 5.12 -7.94
N SER A 621 15.45 6.40 -8.20
CA SER A 621 16.35 6.84 -9.27
C SER A 621 17.78 6.35 -9.03
N LEU A 622 18.34 6.61 -7.87
CA LEU A 622 19.69 6.21 -7.49
C LEU A 622 19.88 4.69 -7.56
N MET A 623 18.88 3.89 -7.14
CA MET A 623 18.94 2.43 -7.26
C MET A 623 19.00 1.98 -8.73
N ASN A 624 18.24 2.61 -9.61
CA ASN A 624 18.29 2.34 -11.04
C ASN A 624 19.62 2.77 -11.65
N HIS A 625 20.13 3.95 -11.35
CA HIS A 625 21.44 4.42 -11.80
C HIS A 625 22.57 3.51 -11.32
N LYS A 626 22.58 3.14 -10.04
CA LYS A 626 23.57 2.22 -9.46
C LYS A 626 23.71 0.95 -10.28
N TRP A 627 22.60 0.23 -10.50
CA TRP A 627 22.67 -1.09 -11.13
C TRP A 627 22.76 -1.06 -12.65
N GLN A 628 22.11 -0.11 -13.32
CA GLN A 628 22.19 -0.01 -14.77
C GLN A 628 23.57 0.49 -15.23
N TYR A 629 24.16 1.45 -14.52
CA TYR A 629 25.53 1.85 -14.82
C TYR A 629 26.55 0.75 -14.51
N ALA A 630 26.36 -0.02 -13.42
CA ALA A 630 27.20 -1.19 -13.16
C ALA A 630 27.13 -2.22 -14.30
N ARG A 631 25.95 -2.46 -14.83
CA ARG A 631 25.76 -3.33 -16.01
C ARG A 631 26.46 -2.79 -17.24
N LEU A 632 26.30 -1.51 -17.56
CA LEU A 632 26.99 -0.87 -18.68
C LEU A 632 28.51 -0.92 -18.52
N ALA A 633 29.03 -0.72 -17.28
CA ALA A 633 30.46 -0.87 -17.00
C ALA A 633 30.97 -2.28 -17.36
N ARG A 634 30.27 -3.32 -16.95
CA ARG A 634 30.61 -4.71 -17.32
C ARG A 634 30.47 -4.98 -18.82
N TYR A 635 29.41 -4.46 -19.46
CA TYR A 635 29.14 -4.65 -20.88
C TYR A 635 30.21 -4.03 -21.78
N TYR A 636 30.72 -2.85 -21.39
CA TYR A 636 31.72 -2.12 -22.17
C TYR A 636 33.16 -2.40 -21.75
N SER A 637 33.41 -3.23 -20.72
CA SER A 637 34.75 -3.44 -20.16
C SER A 637 35.83 -3.74 -21.17
N ASP A 638 35.57 -4.60 -22.17
CA ASP A 638 36.51 -5.04 -23.16
C ASP A 638 36.46 -4.17 -24.42
N SER A 639 35.28 -3.70 -24.81
CA SER A 639 35.07 -3.01 -26.11
C SER A 639 35.32 -1.51 -26.03
N ARG A 640 35.03 -0.87 -24.85
CA ARG A 640 35.13 0.58 -24.65
C ARG A 640 35.55 0.88 -23.19
N PRO A 641 36.85 0.66 -22.83
CA PRO A 641 37.31 0.77 -21.43
C PRO A 641 37.07 2.14 -20.77
N GLU A 642 37.20 3.24 -21.54
CA GLU A 642 36.94 4.60 -20.97
C GLU A 642 35.46 4.78 -20.60
N LEU A 643 34.57 4.29 -21.43
CA LEU A 643 33.13 4.32 -21.16
C LEU A 643 32.78 3.41 -19.98
N ALA A 644 33.42 2.26 -19.89
CA ALA A 644 33.26 1.35 -18.75
C ALA A 644 33.71 2.02 -17.42
N ARG A 645 34.84 2.73 -17.40
CA ARG A 645 35.33 3.51 -16.25
C ARG A 645 34.33 4.58 -15.83
N LEU A 646 33.79 5.33 -16.79
CA LEU A 646 32.77 6.34 -16.53
C LEU A 646 31.50 5.73 -15.94
N CYS A 647 30.98 4.65 -16.54
CA CYS A 647 29.81 3.95 -16.01
C CYS A 647 30.05 3.40 -14.60
N ALA A 648 31.23 2.86 -14.31
CA ALA A 648 31.59 2.40 -12.98
C ALA A 648 31.59 3.56 -11.96
N ALA A 649 32.14 4.72 -12.32
CA ALA A 649 32.14 5.91 -11.47
C ALA A 649 30.71 6.41 -11.17
N LEU A 650 29.84 6.49 -12.20
CA LEU A 650 28.43 6.88 -12.03
C LEU A 650 27.64 5.88 -11.16
N SER A 651 27.93 4.59 -11.29
CA SER A 651 27.34 3.55 -10.45
C SER A 651 27.73 3.72 -8.96
N LEU A 652 29.00 4.00 -8.68
CA LEU A 652 29.49 4.25 -7.32
C LEU A 652 28.94 5.55 -6.73
N GLN A 653 28.82 6.59 -7.54
CA GLN A 653 28.21 7.86 -7.14
C GLN A 653 26.75 7.65 -6.73
N ALA A 654 25.99 6.84 -7.50
CA ALA A 654 24.62 6.52 -7.14
C ALA A 654 24.52 5.73 -5.84
N TYR A 655 25.43 4.78 -5.58
CA TYR A 655 25.52 4.07 -4.31
C TYR A 655 25.74 5.02 -3.13
N GLN A 656 26.73 5.92 -3.23
CA GLN A 656 27.01 6.93 -2.21
C GLN A 656 25.83 7.90 -2.01
N GLY A 657 25.14 8.22 -3.12
CA GLY A 657 23.93 9.04 -3.06
C GLY A 657 22.82 8.40 -2.21
N ILE A 658 22.66 7.07 -2.25
CA ILE A 658 21.70 6.35 -1.40
C ILE A 658 22.10 6.45 0.08
N GLU A 659 23.39 6.25 0.42
CA GLU A 659 23.89 6.38 1.79
C GLU A 659 23.61 7.78 2.35
N GLN A 660 23.90 8.82 1.55
CA GLN A 660 23.73 10.21 1.96
C GLN A 660 22.25 10.62 2.07
N LEU A 661 21.43 10.18 1.13
CA LEU A 661 19.97 10.41 1.16
C LEU A 661 19.36 9.79 2.43
N THR A 662 19.81 8.59 2.82
CA THR A 662 19.40 7.91 4.05
C THR A 662 19.89 8.62 5.31
N ALA A 663 21.12 9.09 5.32
CA ALA A 663 21.66 9.89 6.43
C ALA A 663 20.86 11.20 6.61
N THR A 664 20.50 11.86 5.50
CA THR A 664 19.62 13.04 5.52
C THR A 664 18.26 12.72 6.13
N TYR A 665 17.64 11.60 5.72
CA TYR A 665 16.37 11.17 6.31
C TYR A 665 16.45 11.02 7.82
N ASN A 666 17.43 10.29 8.29
CA ASN A 666 17.62 10.00 9.71
C ASN A 666 17.94 11.25 10.55
N SER A 667 18.47 12.30 9.94
CA SER A 667 18.76 13.58 10.62
C SER A 667 17.57 14.55 10.70
N LEU A 668 16.47 14.28 9.99
CA LEU A 668 15.30 15.16 9.97
C LEU A 668 14.74 15.44 11.37
N GLU A 669 14.16 16.63 11.54
CA GLU A 669 13.56 17.08 12.80
C GLU A 669 14.51 16.87 14.00
N GLN A 670 15.79 17.25 13.83
CA GLN A 670 16.84 17.14 14.85
C GLN A 670 17.12 15.70 15.32
N GLY A 671 17.01 14.73 14.39
CA GLY A 671 17.24 13.31 14.67
C GLY A 671 16.03 12.56 15.22
N LYS A 672 14.82 13.14 15.14
CA LYS A 672 13.57 12.44 15.47
C LYS A 672 13.46 11.08 14.77
N TRP A 673 13.99 10.99 13.54
CA TRP A 673 13.90 9.81 12.69
C TRP A 673 15.21 9.01 12.65
N GLU A 674 16.15 9.25 13.55
CA GLU A 674 17.39 8.48 13.59
C GLU A 674 17.09 6.99 13.66
N ARG A 675 17.68 6.20 12.76
CA ARG A 675 17.54 4.73 12.63
C ARG A 675 16.21 4.24 12.04
N ILE A 676 15.33 5.12 11.54
CA ILE A 676 14.09 4.69 10.90
C ILE A 676 14.32 4.22 9.46
N MET A 677 15.37 4.72 8.79
CA MET A 677 15.77 4.30 7.45
C MET A 677 17.15 3.67 7.46
N ASP A 678 17.32 2.66 6.61
CA ASP A 678 18.60 2.01 6.35
C ASP A 678 18.88 2.05 4.85
N PHE A 679 20.13 2.31 4.46
CA PHE A 679 20.57 2.26 3.07
C PHE A 679 20.85 0.83 2.59
N ARG A 680 20.89 -0.14 3.51
CA ARG A 680 21.08 -1.57 3.29
C ARG A 680 20.09 -2.42 4.10
N PRO A 681 18.78 -2.23 3.90
CA PRO A 681 17.76 -2.95 4.66
C PRO A 681 18.06 -4.46 4.69
N ARG A 682 18.13 -5.03 5.90
CA ARG A 682 18.43 -6.46 6.13
C ARG A 682 19.74 -6.96 5.49
N GLU A 683 20.66 -6.05 5.15
CA GLU A 683 21.92 -6.39 4.46
C GLU A 683 21.71 -7.23 3.18
N LEU A 684 20.61 -7.00 2.47
CA LEU A 684 20.31 -7.71 1.23
C LEU A 684 21.28 -7.30 0.12
N PRO A 685 21.76 -8.25 -0.70
CA PRO A 685 22.81 -7.98 -1.70
C PRO A 685 22.48 -6.90 -2.72
N VAL A 686 21.20 -6.67 -3.02
CA VAL A 686 20.78 -5.60 -3.94
C VAL A 686 21.17 -4.19 -3.41
N PHE A 687 21.34 -4.04 -2.10
CA PHE A 687 21.78 -2.80 -1.47
C PHE A 687 23.30 -2.69 -1.33
N ASP A 688 24.06 -3.75 -1.55
CA ASP A 688 25.51 -3.74 -1.47
C ASP A 688 26.14 -2.80 -2.50
N LYS A 689 27.40 -2.45 -2.25
CA LYS A 689 28.25 -1.72 -3.19
C LYS A 689 28.33 -2.51 -4.51
N PRO A 690 28.17 -1.86 -5.68
CA PRO A 690 28.24 -2.56 -6.95
C PRO A 690 29.64 -3.13 -7.21
N VAL A 691 29.69 -4.29 -7.89
CA VAL A 691 30.90 -4.97 -8.31
C VAL A 691 30.90 -5.06 -9.84
N PHE A 692 32.04 -4.77 -10.48
CA PHE A 692 32.13 -4.70 -11.93
C PHE A 692 32.76 -5.96 -12.55
N ASN A 693 33.27 -6.88 -11.74
CA ASN A 693 33.97 -8.11 -12.15
C ASN A 693 35.21 -7.82 -13.02
N ASN A 694 35.83 -6.68 -12.81
CA ASN A 694 37.01 -6.23 -13.53
C ASN A 694 38.01 -5.63 -12.53
N PRO A 695 39.24 -6.18 -12.38
CA PRO A 695 40.24 -5.70 -11.42
C PRO A 695 40.59 -4.21 -11.58
N GLU A 696 40.57 -3.69 -12.80
CA GLU A 696 40.83 -2.26 -13.05
C GLU A 696 39.68 -1.35 -12.56
N LEU A 697 38.45 -1.85 -12.60
CA LEU A 697 37.25 -1.13 -12.16
C LEU A 697 36.95 -1.32 -10.66
N ASP A 698 37.34 -2.47 -10.08
CA ASP A 698 37.09 -2.83 -8.66
C ASP A 698 38.25 -2.43 -7.74
N GLY A 699 39.42 -2.01 -8.28
CA GLY A 699 40.63 -1.72 -7.52
C GLY A 699 40.65 -0.37 -6.77
N PRO A 700 41.59 -0.20 -5.81
CA PRO A 700 41.71 1.03 -5.01
C PRO A 700 42.17 2.26 -5.82
N GLU A 701 42.68 2.07 -7.04
CA GLU A 701 43.20 3.17 -7.88
C GLU A 701 42.11 4.07 -8.47
N GLN A 702 40.82 3.67 -8.40
CA GLN A 702 39.71 4.55 -8.77
C GLN A 702 39.70 5.89 -8.02
N LYS A 703 40.22 5.92 -6.78
CA LYS A 703 40.33 7.14 -5.99
C LYS A 703 41.48 8.07 -6.45
N SER A 704 42.44 7.56 -7.22
CA SER A 704 43.64 8.29 -7.63
C SER A 704 43.55 8.87 -9.07
N SER A 705 42.52 8.52 -9.84
CA SER A 705 42.32 9.12 -11.17
C SER A 705 41.88 10.59 -11.03
N GLU A 706 42.27 11.47 -11.96
CA GLU A 706 41.79 12.86 -11.98
C GLU A 706 40.27 12.95 -11.95
N PHE A 707 39.58 11.98 -12.57
CA PHE A 707 38.14 11.86 -12.57
C PHE A 707 37.59 11.38 -11.21
N GLY A 708 38.26 10.45 -10.53
CA GLY A 708 37.93 10.03 -9.17
C GLY A 708 38.13 11.16 -8.16
N LYS A 709 39.22 11.96 -8.29
CA LYS A 709 39.43 13.17 -7.47
C LYS A 709 38.31 14.20 -7.69
N PHE A 710 37.90 14.40 -8.94
CA PHE A 710 36.80 15.28 -9.29
C PHE A 710 35.46 14.85 -8.67
N LEU A 711 35.18 13.56 -8.62
CA LEU A 711 33.94 13.03 -8.03
C LEU A 711 33.96 12.93 -6.50
N PHE A 712 35.14 12.76 -5.86
CA PHE A 712 35.27 12.41 -4.44
C PHE A 712 35.91 13.49 -3.57
N GLU A 713 36.50 14.55 -4.12
CA GLU A 713 37.18 15.62 -3.38
C GLU A 713 36.52 17.01 -3.50
N GLY A 714 35.31 17.12 -4.04
CA GLY A 714 34.62 18.42 -4.27
C GLY A 714 33.89 18.96 -3.02
N PRO A 715 33.54 20.26 -3.02
CA PRO A 715 32.87 20.91 -1.88
C PRO A 715 31.46 20.42 -1.68
N GLU A 716 30.98 20.64 -0.46
CA GLU A 716 29.65 20.27 0.09
C GLU A 716 28.57 19.75 -0.89
N PHE A 717 28.01 18.64 -0.56
CA PHE A 717 27.11 17.78 -1.38
C PHE A 717 25.95 18.53 -2.08
N GLU A 718 25.38 19.58 -1.48
CA GLU A 718 24.32 20.36 -2.15
C GLU A 718 24.86 21.09 -3.39
N LYS A 719 26.08 21.60 -3.32
CA LYS A 719 26.75 22.20 -4.50
C LYS A 719 27.21 21.15 -5.50
N LEU A 720 27.59 19.95 -5.02
CA LEU A 720 27.97 18.83 -5.85
C LEU A 720 26.75 18.28 -6.60
N PHE A 721 25.57 18.29 -5.96
CA PHE A 721 24.33 17.81 -6.57
C PHE A 721 23.86 18.72 -7.70
N ASP A 722 23.86 20.05 -7.51
CA ASP A 722 23.52 21.01 -8.58
C ASP A 722 24.56 21.00 -9.70
N TYR A 723 25.84 20.91 -9.34
CA TYR A 723 26.95 20.81 -10.28
C TYR A 723 26.95 19.46 -11.03
N THR A 724 26.56 18.38 -10.36
CA THR A 724 26.49 17.03 -10.94
C THR A 724 25.28 16.88 -11.87
N LEU A 725 24.17 17.52 -11.59
CA LEU A 725 23.01 17.57 -12.52
C LEU A 725 23.36 18.26 -13.84
N GLU A 726 24.09 19.34 -13.81
CA GLU A 726 24.46 20.08 -15.02
C GLU A 726 25.65 19.46 -15.76
N ASN A 727 26.65 18.96 -15.06
CA ASN A 727 27.80 18.28 -15.66
C ASN A 727 27.53 16.83 -16.03
N ASN A 728 26.68 16.09 -15.31
CA ASN A 728 26.18 14.80 -15.76
C ASN A 728 25.33 14.92 -17.02
N ARG A 729 24.62 16.02 -17.20
CA ARG A 729 23.93 16.31 -18.45
C ARG A 729 24.91 16.48 -19.60
N LEU A 730 26.00 17.24 -19.42
CA LEU A 730 27.04 17.40 -20.44
C LEU A 730 27.82 16.12 -20.72
N LEU A 731 28.16 15.34 -19.67
CA LEU A 731 28.79 14.02 -19.78
C LEU A 731 27.85 12.99 -20.41
N TYR A 732 26.60 13.02 -20.01
CA TYR A 732 25.55 12.14 -20.54
C TYR A 732 25.24 12.49 -22.00
N ASP A 733 25.08 13.76 -22.35
CA ASP A 733 24.88 14.23 -23.72
C ASP A 733 26.12 13.95 -24.59
N SER A 734 27.34 14.01 -24.00
CA SER A 734 28.58 13.58 -24.67
C SER A 734 28.64 12.07 -24.87
N LEU A 735 28.24 11.29 -23.84
CA LEU A 735 28.12 9.83 -23.91
C LEU A 735 27.08 9.39 -24.96
N ILE A 736 25.92 10.02 -24.97
CA ILE A 736 24.85 9.74 -25.93
C ILE A 736 25.29 10.16 -27.31
N SER A 737 25.88 11.34 -27.49
CA SER A 737 26.35 11.79 -28.80
C SER A 737 27.46 10.91 -29.32
N GLN A 738 28.40 10.43 -28.50
CA GLN A 738 29.43 9.49 -28.85
C GLN A 738 28.88 8.08 -29.15
N THR A 739 27.86 7.63 -28.37
CA THR A 739 27.19 6.33 -28.61
C THR A 739 26.33 6.40 -29.88
N VAL A 740 25.66 7.48 -30.14
CA VAL A 740 24.85 7.71 -31.35
C VAL A 740 25.75 7.93 -32.56
N GLN A 741 26.83 8.73 -32.45
CA GLN A 741 27.80 8.93 -33.54
C GLN A 741 28.59 7.67 -33.86
N SER A 742 28.92 6.82 -32.87
CA SER A 742 29.57 5.55 -33.13
C SER A 742 28.60 4.47 -33.63
N ALA A 743 27.32 4.54 -33.33
CA ALA A 743 26.29 3.71 -33.93
C ALA A 743 26.02 4.09 -35.41
N ASP A 744 26.15 5.39 -35.75
CA ASP A 744 26.05 5.87 -37.13
C ASP A 744 27.34 5.64 -37.96
N SER A 745 28.51 5.43 -37.30
CA SER A 745 29.80 5.21 -37.95
C SER A 745 30.21 3.73 -38.07
N VAL A 746 29.48 2.81 -37.50
CA VAL A 746 29.73 1.37 -37.58
C VAL A 746 28.71 0.75 -38.54
N SER A 747 29.13 0.64 -39.78
CA SER A 747 28.63 -0.23 -40.88
C SER A 747 27.31 0.14 -41.56
N PRO A 748 27.19 -0.18 -42.84
CA PRO A 748 25.94 -0.04 -43.56
C PRO A 748 24.83 -0.83 -42.85
N VAL A 749 23.67 -0.22 -42.79
CA VAL A 749 22.42 -0.75 -42.22
C VAL A 749 22.41 -2.28 -42.29
N ASP A 750 22.63 -2.92 -41.17
CA ASP A 750 22.36 -4.34 -41.03
C ASP A 750 20.86 -4.54 -41.21
N ASN A 751 20.43 -4.93 -42.40
CA ASN A 751 19.05 -5.32 -42.71
C ASN A 751 18.61 -6.58 -41.96
N SER A 752 19.43 -7.11 -41.03
CA SER A 752 19.11 -8.23 -40.15
C SER A 752 18.40 -7.86 -38.84
N ARG A 753 18.07 -6.57 -38.60
CA ARG A 753 17.27 -6.24 -37.40
C ARG A 753 15.86 -6.83 -37.55
N PRO A 754 15.45 -7.72 -36.67
CA PRO A 754 14.13 -8.33 -36.76
C PRO A 754 13.04 -7.25 -36.69
N PHE A 755 12.08 -7.35 -37.60
CA PHE A 755 10.90 -6.48 -37.53
C PHE A 755 10.16 -6.68 -36.19
N VAL A 756 9.81 -5.59 -35.54
CA VAL A 756 8.99 -5.61 -34.32
C VAL A 756 7.98 -4.47 -34.34
N THR A 757 6.76 -4.77 -33.98
CA THR A 757 5.69 -3.78 -33.75
C THR A 757 4.86 -4.14 -32.54
N ALA A 758 4.51 -3.15 -31.73
CA ALA A 758 3.75 -3.38 -30.50
C ALA A 758 2.71 -2.29 -30.27
N CYS A 759 1.65 -2.63 -29.52
CA CYS A 759 0.66 -1.68 -29.07
C CYS A 759 0.19 -1.98 -27.65
N ASN A 760 -0.31 -0.97 -26.95
CA ASN A 760 -1.00 -1.14 -25.67
C ASN A 760 -2.40 -1.73 -25.91
N ALA A 761 -2.84 -2.63 -25.03
CA ALA A 761 -4.14 -3.30 -25.13
C ALA A 761 -5.31 -2.31 -25.13
N ALA A 762 -5.18 -1.17 -24.45
CA ALA A 762 -6.19 -0.11 -24.43
C ALA A 762 -6.48 0.51 -25.81
N ARG A 763 -5.60 0.27 -26.82
CA ARG A 763 -5.76 0.73 -28.20
C ARG A 763 -6.49 -0.29 -29.10
N ALA A 764 -7.32 -1.14 -28.53
CA ALA A 764 -8.16 -2.06 -29.29
C ALA A 764 -9.03 -1.29 -30.31
N ARG A 765 -9.03 -1.74 -31.57
CA ARG A 765 -9.80 -1.13 -32.65
C ARG A 765 -11.31 -1.29 -32.47
N SER A 766 -11.72 -2.43 -31.96
CA SER A 766 -13.11 -2.71 -31.64
C SER A 766 -13.22 -3.66 -30.46
N VAL A 767 -14.32 -3.52 -29.71
CA VAL A 767 -14.63 -4.33 -28.56
C VAL A 767 -16.02 -4.92 -28.69
N ARG A 768 -16.23 -6.13 -28.16
CA ARG A 768 -17.53 -6.78 -28.06
C ARG A 768 -17.70 -7.31 -26.65
N GLY A 769 -18.89 -7.10 -26.07
CA GLY A 769 -19.20 -7.51 -24.71
C GLY A 769 -18.77 -6.46 -23.66
N LYS A 770 -18.57 -6.91 -22.43
CA LYS A 770 -18.25 -6.03 -21.31
C LYS A 770 -16.72 -5.93 -21.15
N VAL A 771 -16.18 -4.81 -21.60
CA VAL A 771 -14.76 -4.49 -21.59
C VAL A 771 -14.58 -3.11 -20.94
N GLY A 772 -13.60 -2.97 -20.05
CA GLY A 772 -13.21 -1.70 -19.41
C GLY A 772 -11.72 -1.59 -19.30
N SER A 773 -11.20 -0.45 -18.82
CA SER A 773 -9.78 -0.28 -18.52
C SER A 773 -9.56 -0.01 -17.04
N ILE A 774 -8.37 -0.40 -16.56
CA ILE A 774 -7.89 -0.12 -15.20
C ILE A 774 -6.53 0.55 -15.32
N ARG A 775 -6.44 1.80 -14.84
CA ARG A 775 -5.16 2.53 -14.76
C ARG A 775 -4.29 1.96 -13.65
N GLY A 776 -2.98 2.05 -13.83
CA GLY A 776 -2.00 1.59 -12.87
C GLY A 776 -1.65 0.10 -12.95
N LEU A 777 -2.00 -0.60 -14.04
CA LEU A 777 -1.71 -2.00 -14.26
C LEU A 777 -0.84 -2.23 -15.51
N GLY A 778 0.06 -3.19 -15.42
CA GLY A 778 0.94 -3.61 -16.52
C GLY A 778 1.99 -2.56 -16.91
N HIS A 779 2.83 -2.85 -17.88
CA HIS A 779 3.85 -1.94 -18.40
C HIS A 779 3.26 -0.74 -19.16
N SER A 780 2.07 -0.93 -19.76
CA SER A 780 1.34 0.19 -20.38
C SER A 780 0.79 1.18 -19.34
N PHE A 781 0.69 0.73 -18.09
CA PHE A 781 0.05 1.44 -16.98
C PHE A 781 -1.47 1.65 -17.19
N GLU A 782 -2.07 0.91 -18.13
CA GLU A 782 -3.52 0.86 -18.38
C GLU A 782 -3.91 -0.49 -19.01
N ALA A 783 -4.30 -1.46 -18.18
CA ALA A 783 -4.73 -2.77 -18.66
C ALA A 783 -6.21 -2.78 -19.05
N VAL A 784 -6.53 -3.58 -20.06
CA VAL A 784 -7.89 -3.83 -20.52
C VAL A 784 -8.48 -5.01 -19.76
N GLN A 785 -9.50 -4.79 -18.93
CA GLN A 785 -10.22 -5.84 -18.22
C GLN A 785 -11.41 -6.32 -19.03
N MET A 786 -11.50 -7.64 -19.23
CA MET A 786 -12.52 -8.30 -20.02
C MET A 786 -13.37 -9.23 -19.15
N ALA A 787 -14.69 -9.14 -19.26
CA ALA A 787 -15.58 -10.16 -18.73
C ALA A 787 -15.57 -11.41 -19.63
N GLN A 788 -15.87 -12.56 -19.07
CA GLN A 788 -15.98 -13.81 -19.82
C GLN A 788 -16.92 -13.66 -21.03
N GLY A 789 -16.53 -14.18 -22.18
CA GLY A 789 -17.24 -14.08 -23.46
C GLY A 789 -17.05 -12.76 -24.21
N SER A 790 -16.34 -11.78 -23.62
CA SER A 790 -16.00 -10.53 -24.30
C SER A 790 -14.81 -10.70 -25.23
N SER A 791 -14.70 -9.87 -26.28
CA SER A 791 -13.58 -9.91 -27.21
C SER A 791 -13.08 -8.51 -27.57
N VAL A 792 -11.78 -8.43 -27.89
CA VAL A 792 -11.08 -7.24 -28.37
C VAL A 792 -10.35 -7.56 -29.66
N ASN A 793 -10.27 -6.58 -30.59
CA ASN A 793 -9.62 -6.75 -31.88
C ASN A 793 -8.56 -5.69 -32.10
N TYR A 794 -7.41 -6.14 -32.61
CA TYR A 794 -6.25 -5.30 -32.92
C TYR A 794 -5.91 -5.44 -34.40
N ARG A 795 -5.23 -4.44 -34.94
CA ARG A 795 -4.74 -4.45 -36.32
C ARG A 795 -3.30 -4.00 -36.37
N PHE A 796 -2.50 -4.77 -37.08
CA PHE A 796 -1.12 -4.47 -37.39
C PHE A 796 -0.91 -4.43 -38.91
N ASP A 797 0.10 -3.68 -39.35
CA ASP A 797 0.50 -3.61 -40.75
C ASP A 797 1.92 -4.22 -40.87
N LEU A 798 2.04 -5.34 -41.56
CA LEU A 798 3.32 -6.04 -41.76
C LEU A 798 4.01 -5.55 -43.06
N PRO A 799 5.33 -5.23 -42.99
CA PRO A 799 6.06 -4.66 -44.10
C PRO A 799 6.34 -5.69 -45.21
N GLU A 800 6.44 -6.96 -44.89
CA GLU A 800 6.78 -8.06 -45.83
C GLU A 800 6.07 -9.35 -45.36
N SER A 801 6.03 -10.34 -46.26
CA SER A 801 5.58 -11.70 -45.92
C SER A 801 6.74 -12.46 -45.28
N GLY A 802 6.45 -13.32 -44.29
CA GLY A 802 7.44 -14.11 -43.59
C GLY A 802 6.93 -14.74 -42.31
N GLU A 803 7.85 -15.35 -41.58
CA GLU A 803 7.53 -15.98 -40.31
C GLU A 803 7.52 -14.95 -39.16
N TYR A 804 6.39 -14.86 -38.48
CA TYR A 804 6.17 -13.94 -37.37
C TYR A 804 5.67 -14.68 -36.14
N ARG A 805 6.08 -14.16 -34.95
CA ARG A 805 5.61 -14.56 -33.64
C ARG A 805 4.69 -13.48 -33.08
N ILE A 806 3.61 -13.86 -32.38
CA ILE A 806 2.74 -12.95 -31.64
C ILE A 806 3.00 -13.17 -30.16
N VAL A 807 3.20 -12.09 -29.40
CA VAL A 807 3.32 -12.11 -27.95
C VAL A 807 2.22 -11.23 -27.35
N ILE A 808 1.41 -11.81 -26.47
CA ILE A 808 0.36 -11.12 -25.75
C ILE A 808 0.82 -10.99 -24.30
N ALA A 809 0.95 -9.76 -23.81
CA ALA A 809 1.24 -9.49 -22.39
C ALA A 809 -0.07 -9.30 -21.63
N ALA A 810 -0.21 -10.01 -20.51
CA ALA A 810 -1.32 -9.92 -19.59
C ALA A 810 -0.81 -9.62 -18.17
N VAL A 811 -1.69 -9.11 -17.32
CA VAL A 811 -1.42 -8.93 -15.89
C VAL A 811 -1.40 -10.31 -15.22
N PRO A 812 -0.44 -10.62 -14.32
CA PRO A 812 -0.29 -11.96 -13.72
C PRO A 812 -1.29 -12.21 -12.58
N ASN A 813 -2.58 -11.85 -12.78
CA ASN A 813 -3.64 -12.09 -11.84
C ASN A 813 -4.09 -13.57 -11.85
N HIS A 814 -4.73 -13.99 -10.75
CA HIS A 814 -5.20 -15.36 -10.58
C HIS A 814 -6.70 -15.49 -10.83
N ASP A 815 -7.14 -16.69 -11.17
CA ASP A 815 -8.54 -17.02 -11.34
C ASP A 815 -9.29 -17.05 -9.98
N VAL A 816 -10.61 -16.84 -10.05
CA VAL A 816 -11.47 -16.82 -8.85
C VAL A 816 -12.17 -18.14 -8.58
N ASP A 817 -12.24 -19.02 -9.58
CA ASP A 817 -13.06 -20.25 -9.59
C ASP A 817 -12.26 -21.54 -9.83
N GLY A 818 -10.94 -21.47 -9.91
CA GLY A 818 -10.06 -22.62 -10.14
C GLY A 818 -10.06 -23.13 -11.59
N GLN A 819 -10.72 -22.44 -12.55
CA GLN A 819 -10.86 -22.90 -13.94
C GLN A 819 -9.74 -22.43 -14.88
N GLY A 820 -8.78 -21.64 -14.37
CA GLY A 820 -7.67 -21.09 -15.15
C GLY A 820 -7.94 -19.70 -15.70
N MET A 821 -6.89 -19.11 -16.29
CA MET A 821 -6.92 -17.79 -16.92
C MET A 821 -6.80 -17.97 -18.42
N LYS A 822 -7.92 -18.19 -19.11
CA LYS A 822 -7.97 -18.66 -20.49
C LYS A 822 -8.40 -17.57 -21.46
N ILE A 823 -7.70 -17.47 -22.56
CA ILE A 823 -8.06 -16.66 -23.72
C ILE A 823 -8.10 -17.53 -24.98
N ARG A 824 -8.91 -17.13 -25.96
CA ARG A 824 -8.87 -17.69 -27.32
C ARG A 824 -8.33 -16.61 -28.26
N VAL A 825 -7.41 -17.01 -29.13
CA VAL A 825 -6.77 -16.10 -30.08
C VAL A 825 -7.13 -16.51 -31.51
N ALA A 826 -7.49 -15.54 -32.35
CA ALA A 826 -7.65 -15.75 -33.78
C ALA A 826 -6.90 -14.69 -34.58
N VAL A 827 -6.36 -15.06 -35.74
CA VAL A 827 -5.66 -14.18 -36.69
C VAL A 827 -6.40 -14.24 -38.03
N ASP A 828 -6.85 -13.09 -38.55
CA ASP A 828 -7.62 -12.93 -39.79
C ASP A 828 -8.81 -13.91 -39.85
N GLY A 829 -9.48 -14.12 -38.71
CA GLY A 829 -10.62 -15.02 -38.57
C GLY A 829 -10.28 -16.51 -38.41
N ARG A 830 -9.02 -16.90 -38.53
CA ARG A 830 -8.56 -18.27 -38.27
C ARG A 830 -8.29 -18.46 -36.80
N ASP A 831 -8.98 -19.40 -36.16
CA ASP A 831 -8.78 -19.77 -34.76
C ASP A 831 -7.40 -20.41 -34.56
N LEU A 832 -6.64 -19.92 -33.58
CA LEU A 832 -5.33 -20.42 -33.18
C LEU A 832 -5.39 -21.30 -31.93
N GLY A 833 -6.54 -21.36 -31.28
CA GLY A 833 -6.77 -22.16 -30.09
C GLY A 833 -6.87 -21.34 -28.79
N GLU A 834 -6.88 -22.09 -27.71
CA GLU A 834 -7.00 -21.57 -26.36
C GLU A 834 -5.65 -21.57 -25.66
N PHE A 835 -5.38 -20.50 -24.89
CA PHE A 835 -4.16 -20.32 -24.13
C PHE A 835 -4.53 -20.07 -22.68
N ASP A 836 -4.06 -20.93 -21.77
CA ASP A 836 -4.22 -20.77 -20.31
C ASP A 836 -2.89 -20.24 -19.75
N TYR A 837 -2.93 -19.02 -19.21
CA TYR A 837 -1.75 -18.38 -18.61
C TYR A 837 -1.68 -18.48 -17.09
N LYS A 838 -2.61 -19.25 -16.47
CA LYS A 838 -2.55 -19.54 -15.05
C LYS A 838 -1.25 -20.24 -14.69
N THR A 839 -0.59 -19.77 -13.64
CA THR A 839 0.60 -20.44 -13.12
C THR A 839 0.32 -21.08 -11.76
N ARG A 840 0.99 -22.20 -11.48
CA ARG A 840 1.04 -22.73 -10.12
C ARG A 840 1.85 -21.77 -9.25
N GLY A 841 1.31 -21.39 -8.10
CA GLY A 841 2.01 -20.53 -7.14
C GLY A 841 3.40 -21.09 -6.77
N ARG A 842 4.42 -20.22 -6.71
CA ARG A 842 5.82 -20.51 -6.45
C ARG A 842 6.54 -21.37 -7.52
N SER A 843 5.91 -21.60 -8.67
CA SER A 843 6.59 -22.22 -9.83
C SER A 843 7.58 -21.22 -10.47
N GLU A 844 8.51 -21.72 -11.31
CA GLU A 844 9.45 -20.87 -12.02
C GLU A 844 8.75 -19.85 -12.93
N ALA A 845 7.68 -20.27 -13.61
CA ALA A 845 6.88 -19.37 -14.43
C ALA A 845 6.24 -18.25 -13.57
N TRP A 846 5.66 -18.57 -12.42
CA TRP A 846 5.13 -17.57 -11.49
C TRP A 846 6.22 -16.59 -11.02
N LYS A 847 7.40 -17.08 -10.63
CA LYS A 847 8.51 -16.23 -10.19
C LYS A 847 8.91 -15.19 -11.27
N GLN A 848 9.02 -15.63 -12.52
CA GLN A 848 9.32 -14.73 -13.62
C GLN A 848 8.21 -13.69 -13.84
N GLN A 849 6.96 -14.11 -13.78
CA GLN A 849 5.82 -13.23 -14.01
C GLN A 849 5.68 -12.13 -12.95
N VAL A 850 5.84 -12.45 -11.66
CA VAL A 850 5.74 -11.44 -10.60
C VAL A 850 6.92 -10.47 -10.60
N LEU A 851 8.13 -10.92 -10.98
CA LEU A 851 9.29 -10.03 -11.13
C LEU A 851 9.14 -9.09 -12.33
N ARG A 852 8.54 -9.58 -13.40
CA ARG A 852 8.27 -8.79 -14.61
C ARG A 852 7.02 -7.90 -14.46
N GLY A 853 6.06 -8.28 -13.62
CA GLY A 853 4.74 -7.64 -13.57
C GLY A 853 3.86 -7.93 -14.78
N GLN A 854 4.24 -8.91 -15.61
CA GLN A 854 3.51 -9.35 -16.81
C GLN A 854 3.63 -10.86 -17.01
N VAL A 855 2.58 -11.46 -17.57
CA VAL A 855 2.61 -12.78 -18.20
C VAL A 855 2.80 -12.57 -19.69
N LEU A 856 3.75 -13.26 -20.29
CA LEU A 856 3.93 -13.31 -21.74
C LEU A 856 3.30 -14.59 -22.30
N ILE A 857 2.28 -14.45 -23.11
CA ILE A 857 1.60 -15.54 -23.83
C ILE A 857 2.15 -15.53 -25.23
N GLU A 858 3.05 -16.48 -25.51
CA GLU A 858 3.70 -16.61 -26.81
C GLU A 858 2.86 -17.52 -27.73
N ILE A 859 2.43 -16.97 -28.85
CA ILE A 859 1.79 -17.73 -29.93
C ILE A 859 2.89 -18.22 -30.86
N PRO A 860 2.97 -19.53 -31.20
CA PRO A 860 3.99 -20.06 -32.04
C PRO A 860 4.14 -19.30 -33.38
N ALA A 861 5.39 -19.19 -33.84
CA ALA A 861 5.72 -18.52 -35.07
C ALA A 861 4.99 -19.17 -36.27
N ARG A 862 4.63 -18.33 -37.25
CA ARG A 862 3.84 -18.70 -38.41
C ARG A 862 4.09 -17.78 -39.59
N GLU A 863 3.90 -18.33 -40.78
CA GLU A 863 3.87 -17.52 -41.98
C GLU A 863 2.70 -16.57 -42.02
N MET A 864 2.98 -15.29 -42.25
CA MET A 864 2.01 -14.21 -42.43
C MET A 864 2.30 -13.42 -43.68
N GLU A 865 1.25 -13.01 -44.39
CA GLU A 865 1.39 -12.24 -45.62
C GLU A 865 1.65 -10.75 -45.31
N LYS A 866 2.42 -10.09 -46.20
CA LYS A 866 2.57 -8.65 -46.21
C LYS A 866 1.23 -7.95 -46.20
N GLY A 867 1.07 -6.92 -45.37
CA GLY A 867 -0.14 -6.10 -45.30
C GLY A 867 -0.83 -6.16 -43.95
N ARG A 868 -2.14 -6.07 -43.95
CA ARG A 868 -2.92 -5.96 -42.72
C ARG A 868 -3.19 -7.29 -42.06
N VAL A 869 -2.91 -7.38 -40.76
CA VAL A 869 -3.20 -8.55 -39.94
C VAL A 869 -4.14 -8.11 -38.80
N ASN A 870 -5.23 -8.85 -38.63
CA ASN A 870 -6.19 -8.61 -37.54
C ASN A 870 -6.06 -9.70 -36.48
N ILE A 871 -5.85 -9.32 -35.24
CA ILE A 871 -5.77 -10.23 -34.08
C ILE A 871 -7.03 -10.04 -33.25
N SER A 872 -7.76 -11.11 -33.01
CA SER A 872 -8.92 -11.15 -32.12
C SER A 872 -8.61 -11.96 -30.87
N ILE A 873 -8.87 -11.41 -29.70
CA ILE A 873 -8.68 -12.07 -28.40
C ILE A 873 -10.04 -12.12 -27.71
N THR A 874 -10.46 -13.33 -27.32
CA THR A 874 -11.71 -13.58 -26.59
C THR A 874 -11.39 -14.10 -25.20
N ALA A 875 -11.96 -13.48 -24.15
CA ALA A 875 -11.84 -13.93 -22.77
C ALA A 875 -12.71 -15.17 -22.54
N LEU A 876 -12.12 -16.29 -22.18
CA LEU A 876 -12.82 -17.52 -21.79
C LEU A 876 -13.00 -17.63 -20.29
N SER A 877 -12.21 -16.92 -19.51
CA SER A 877 -12.31 -16.80 -18.05
C SER A 877 -12.77 -15.38 -17.65
N PRO A 878 -13.36 -15.19 -16.46
CA PRO A 878 -13.64 -13.86 -15.93
C PRO A 878 -12.35 -13.14 -15.54
N TYR A 879 -12.39 -11.80 -15.50
CA TYR A 879 -11.27 -10.93 -15.05
C TYR A 879 -9.97 -11.06 -15.84
N ILE A 880 -10.03 -11.43 -17.13
CA ILE A 880 -8.86 -11.34 -18.02
C ILE A 880 -8.42 -9.89 -18.12
N GLN A 881 -7.12 -9.63 -17.92
CA GLN A 881 -6.53 -8.29 -17.95
C GLN A 881 -5.37 -8.28 -18.93
N LEU A 882 -5.60 -7.71 -20.12
CA LEU A 882 -4.59 -7.58 -21.18
C LEU A 882 -3.84 -6.26 -21.02
N ASP A 883 -2.53 -6.28 -21.20
CA ASP A 883 -1.64 -5.13 -21.08
C ASP A 883 -1.12 -4.64 -22.44
N GLN A 884 -0.42 -5.48 -23.20
CA GLN A 884 0.21 -5.12 -24.46
C GLN A 884 0.16 -6.28 -25.46
N LEU A 885 0.31 -5.96 -26.74
CA LEU A 885 0.47 -6.94 -27.83
C LEU A 885 1.69 -6.59 -28.67
N MET A 886 2.39 -7.60 -29.15
CA MET A 886 3.56 -7.45 -30.02
C MET A 886 3.54 -8.51 -31.13
N ILE A 887 3.97 -8.10 -32.32
CA ILE A 887 4.33 -8.98 -33.44
C ILE A 887 5.80 -8.76 -33.74
N LEU A 888 6.59 -9.84 -33.85
CA LEU A 888 8.02 -9.77 -34.15
C LEU A 888 8.48 -10.92 -35.03
N GLN A 889 9.57 -10.67 -35.79
CA GLN A 889 10.38 -11.69 -36.40
C GLN A 889 11.53 -12.06 -35.46
N GLY A 890 11.90 -13.33 -35.37
CA GLY A 890 13.00 -13.80 -34.54
C GLY A 890 12.66 -13.89 -33.05
N GLU A 891 13.67 -13.72 -32.19
CA GLU A 891 13.55 -13.87 -30.74
C GLU A 891 13.45 -12.52 -30.04
N MET A 892 12.75 -12.50 -28.89
CA MET A 892 12.68 -11.34 -28.02
C MET A 892 13.92 -11.29 -27.12
N ASN A 893 14.84 -10.36 -27.38
CA ASN A 893 16.06 -10.14 -26.61
C ASN A 893 16.06 -8.80 -25.83
N PHE A 894 14.89 -8.23 -25.56
CA PHE A 894 14.67 -6.95 -24.86
C PHE A 894 13.59 -7.10 -23.81
N TYR A 895 13.52 -6.17 -22.88
CA TYR A 895 12.61 -6.22 -21.72
C TYR A 895 11.26 -5.56 -21.99
N GLU A 896 11.24 -4.33 -22.49
CA GLU A 896 10.02 -3.56 -22.71
C GLU A 896 9.53 -3.66 -24.15
N PHE A 897 8.23 -3.82 -24.36
CA PHE A 897 7.66 -3.81 -25.72
C PHE A 897 7.88 -2.44 -26.36
N PRO A 898 8.41 -2.37 -27.58
CA PRO A 898 8.68 -1.11 -28.28
C PRO A 898 7.39 -0.48 -28.82
N VAL A 899 6.54 -0.02 -27.93
CA VAL A 899 5.28 0.64 -28.29
C VAL A 899 5.59 2.01 -28.87
N SER A 900 5.27 2.21 -30.15
CA SER A 900 5.40 3.53 -30.76
C SER A 900 4.36 4.51 -30.17
N ASN A 901 4.82 5.70 -29.80
CA ASN A 901 3.96 6.82 -29.37
C ASN A 901 3.24 7.51 -30.55
N SER A 902 3.37 6.99 -31.79
CA SER A 902 2.66 7.52 -32.94
C SER A 902 1.15 7.33 -32.76
N LYS A 903 0.43 8.44 -32.87
CA LYS A 903 -1.03 8.58 -32.73
C LYS A 903 -1.83 7.71 -33.69
#